data_cad54af03fef89774cddc0db0acfcf3d
#
_entry.id   cad54af03fef89774cddc0db0acfcf3d
#
_cell.length_a   1.000
_cell.length_b   1.000
_cell.length_c   1.000
_cell.angle_alpha   90.00
_cell.angle_beta   90.00
_cell.angle_gamma   90.00
#
_symmetry.space_group_name_H-M   'P 1'
#
loop_
_entity.id
_entity.type
_entity.pdbx_description
1 polymer ?
#
loop_
_entity_poly.entity_id
_entity_poly.type
_entity_poly.pdbx_seq_one_letter_code
_entity_poly.pdbx_strand_id
1 'polypeptide(L)'
;MKLAAVRIQGYRAHEDTTVTLENGLTVVVGRNNTGKTSFIEIIDKFIGNNKRNGIHATDFSAGQRRQLLDALRCKSKKRNNNVSIPSITLTLIINYNLKDDTREDIASIAPYLTTLDTECTTLEIECKYTPTNETYIKSILTESTTKKSEKIEDKLLKLIEESGEYKTTYQARSTFADNTIKNTNEARILTKEEVRAIVNTEYIYAQINLDDTSTDNGHHLSSAFERFYKEVAEDTQLRHDLDDRIDGMQTSLSNAYTQFFEDAIAQIAHFTSDTSAGSLKLKVESELNTSRMINSTTRVKYTDNTSSQTYPESHNGLGYSRLTYTILQILAFKEHWKHSQQSTPINILFIEEPEAHLHPQMQEVFIRLVSSLLDTGSQLIITTHSSHVLSERHLKSLRYFKRINDRVVCKDISEWADKYKTDNIKAYTTVSNYIQLRISDLFFADCAILVEGAAERLLLPKAIQTCATNLRSTHYTIIEVGGIYAKHIIPLLEFIELPSIVITDIDSVENKQHGQKAEPKPSPKLKSANPTINEYVGKMAFTELLTLDTARKVHNNLVRICYQAEADGYEFTPPSKKYARTLEDALIYANAHLFASSTLKEHFQEPLIKKLLQEESDKDSIAEKAYNIVSDNHFQKTTFAIDCTLVDGLIFPPYVQEGLLWLEQVVSKKDITANS
;
A
#
# COMPACT_ATOMS: atom_id res chain seq x y z
N MET A 1 -14.38 -6.06 -22.16
CA MET A 1 -13.90 -4.66 -22.14
C MET A 1 -13.46 -4.27 -20.75
N LYS A 2 -12.41 -3.40 -20.56
CA LYS A 2 -11.92 -2.97 -19.25
C LYS A 2 -11.18 -1.65 -19.33
N LEU A 3 -11.17 -0.91 -18.22
CA LEU A 3 -10.21 0.16 -18.01
C LEU A 3 -8.85 -0.47 -17.68
N ALA A 4 -7.90 -0.39 -18.61
CA ALA A 4 -6.60 -1.04 -18.49
C ALA A 4 -5.59 -0.21 -17.68
N ALA A 5 -5.64 1.12 -17.84
CA ALA A 5 -4.77 2.03 -17.09
C ALA A 5 -5.38 3.43 -16.98
N VAL A 6 -4.88 4.17 -16.00
CA VAL A 6 -5.16 5.59 -15.79
C VAL A 6 -3.84 6.33 -15.75
N ARG A 7 -3.68 7.37 -16.59
CA ARG A 7 -2.52 8.27 -16.57
C ARG A 7 -2.93 9.64 -16.07
N ILE A 8 -2.19 10.16 -15.11
CA ILE A 8 -2.44 11.45 -14.47
C ILE A 8 -1.23 12.35 -14.71
N GLN A 9 -1.48 13.56 -15.22
CA GLN A 9 -0.43 14.52 -15.48
C GLN A 9 -0.79 15.88 -14.88
N GLY A 10 0.15 16.46 -14.14
CA GLY A 10 0.06 17.81 -13.61
C GLY A 10 -0.84 18.00 -12.39
N TYR A 11 -1.24 16.93 -11.70
CA TYR A 11 -2.15 16.98 -10.54
C TYR A 11 -1.42 16.70 -9.23
N ARG A 12 -1.32 17.70 -8.35
CA ARG A 12 -0.67 17.62 -7.02
C ARG A 12 0.74 17.01 -7.13
N ALA A 13 0.96 15.82 -6.52
CA ALA A 13 2.22 15.10 -6.61
C ALA A 13 2.33 14.20 -7.87
N HIS A 14 1.23 14.02 -8.61
CA HIS A 14 1.21 13.28 -9.88
C HIS A 14 1.64 14.16 -11.03
N GLU A 15 2.93 14.29 -11.30
CA GLU A 15 3.43 15.04 -12.45
C GLU A 15 3.20 14.29 -13.77
N ASP A 16 3.51 13.01 -13.79
CA ASP A 16 3.18 12.06 -14.87
C ASP A 16 3.21 10.65 -14.26
N THR A 17 2.06 10.13 -13.89
CA THR A 17 1.90 8.86 -13.20
C THR A 17 0.91 7.99 -13.95
N THR A 18 1.33 6.80 -14.38
CA THR A 18 0.46 5.81 -14.98
C THR A 18 0.21 4.68 -13.98
N VAL A 19 -1.05 4.31 -13.81
CA VAL A 19 -1.50 3.23 -12.92
C VAL A 19 -2.25 2.21 -13.77
N THR A 20 -1.69 1.03 -13.92
CA THR A 20 -2.32 -0.09 -14.61
C THR A 20 -3.37 -0.74 -13.69
N LEU A 21 -4.44 -1.27 -14.26
CA LEU A 21 -5.57 -1.82 -13.50
C LEU A 21 -5.83 -3.28 -13.90
N GLU A 22 -6.19 -4.09 -12.91
CA GLU A 22 -6.59 -5.48 -13.11
C GLU A 22 -8.07 -5.60 -13.52
N ASN A 23 -8.44 -6.75 -14.08
CA ASN A 23 -9.84 -7.02 -14.46
C ASN A 23 -10.81 -7.09 -13.28
N GLY A 24 -10.32 -7.44 -12.11
CA GLY A 24 -11.10 -7.55 -10.88
C GLY A 24 -10.64 -6.52 -9.86
N LEU A 25 -9.72 -6.92 -8.98
CA LEU A 25 -9.24 -6.08 -7.89
C LEU A 25 -7.86 -5.49 -8.19
N THR A 26 -7.74 -4.18 -8.02
CA THR A 26 -6.47 -3.45 -7.94
C THR A 26 -6.33 -2.84 -6.56
N VAL A 27 -5.19 -3.07 -5.90
CA VAL A 27 -4.89 -2.50 -4.59
C VAL A 27 -3.72 -1.53 -4.70
N VAL A 28 -3.98 -0.27 -4.44
CA VAL A 28 -2.97 0.79 -4.46
C VAL A 28 -2.43 0.97 -3.05
N VAL A 29 -1.14 0.73 -2.91
CA VAL A 29 -0.44 0.74 -1.62
C VAL A 29 0.70 1.74 -1.61
N GLY A 30 1.10 2.16 -0.43
CA GLY A 30 2.22 3.08 -0.24
C GLY A 30 2.08 3.84 1.07
N ARG A 31 3.15 4.52 1.44
CA ARG A 31 3.20 5.34 2.66
C ARG A 31 2.19 6.48 2.65
N ASN A 32 2.01 7.11 3.81
CA ASN A 32 1.21 8.33 3.90
C ASN A 32 1.78 9.41 2.95
N ASN A 33 0.92 10.23 2.39
CA ASN A 33 1.28 11.33 1.49
C ASN A 33 1.92 10.89 0.15
N THR A 34 1.72 9.64 -0.29
CA THR A 34 2.19 9.16 -1.60
C THR A 34 1.18 9.36 -2.73
N GLY A 35 0.09 10.13 -2.51
CA GLY A 35 -0.86 10.50 -3.55
C GLY A 35 -1.98 9.49 -3.80
N LYS A 36 -2.21 8.48 -2.94
CA LYS A 36 -3.29 7.49 -3.11
C LYS A 36 -4.67 8.13 -3.14
N THR A 37 -4.99 8.99 -2.17
CA THR A 37 -6.23 9.77 -2.15
C THR A 37 -6.34 10.66 -3.39
N SER A 38 -5.25 11.32 -3.78
CA SER A 38 -5.23 12.18 -4.97
C SER A 38 -5.51 11.41 -6.26
N PHE A 39 -5.08 10.14 -6.34
CA PHE A 39 -5.39 9.25 -7.46
C PHE A 39 -6.90 9.02 -7.61
N ILE A 40 -7.60 8.72 -6.52
CA ILE A 40 -9.07 8.53 -6.54
C ILE A 40 -9.78 9.86 -6.80
N GLU A 41 -9.35 10.90 -6.11
CA GLU A 41 -10.00 12.22 -6.14
C GLU A 41 -9.98 12.87 -7.53
N ILE A 42 -8.87 12.74 -8.29
CA ILE A 42 -8.80 13.31 -9.64
C ILE A 42 -9.78 12.62 -10.60
N ILE A 43 -9.98 11.32 -10.47
CA ILE A 43 -10.93 10.57 -11.28
C ILE A 43 -12.36 11.05 -10.95
N ASP A 44 -12.69 11.19 -9.66
CA ASP A 44 -13.99 11.71 -9.23
C ASP A 44 -14.23 13.16 -9.71
N LYS A 45 -13.22 14.02 -9.66
CA LYS A 45 -13.33 15.41 -10.16
C LYS A 45 -13.68 15.48 -11.65
N PHE A 46 -13.08 14.61 -12.48
CA PHE A 46 -13.33 14.63 -13.93
C PHE A 46 -14.62 13.90 -14.31
N ILE A 47 -14.86 12.70 -13.80
CA ILE A 47 -15.95 11.82 -14.25
C ILE A 47 -16.98 11.50 -13.17
N GLY A 48 -16.70 11.72 -11.90
CA GLY A 48 -17.62 11.43 -10.81
C GLY A 48 -18.86 12.34 -10.76
N ASN A 49 -19.81 11.91 -9.91
CA ASN A 49 -21.10 12.59 -9.69
C ASN A 49 -21.03 13.78 -8.74
N ASN A 50 -19.91 13.96 -8.05
CA ASN A 50 -19.82 14.93 -6.95
C ASN A 50 -19.74 16.37 -7.47
N LYS A 51 -20.82 17.12 -7.35
CA LYS A 51 -20.91 18.52 -7.79
C LYS A 51 -20.05 19.48 -6.94
N ARG A 52 -19.49 19.02 -5.81
CA ARG A 52 -18.79 19.89 -4.85
C ARG A 52 -17.27 19.99 -5.08
N ASN A 53 -16.70 19.14 -5.92
CA ASN A 53 -15.26 19.04 -6.08
C ASN A 53 -14.76 19.68 -7.38
N GLY A 54 -14.81 21.01 -7.48
CA GLY A 54 -14.09 21.75 -8.53
C GLY A 54 -12.56 21.52 -8.45
N ILE A 55 -11.88 21.78 -9.56
CA ILE A 55 -10.41 21.81 -9.59
C ILE A 55 -9.98 23.19 -9.08
N HIS A 56 -9.08 23.20 -8.10
CA HIS A 56 -8.53 24.42 -7.48
C HIS A 56 -7.10 24.69 -7.94
N ALA A 57 -6.62 25.91 -7.75
CA ALA A 57 -5.24 26.26 -8.09
C ALA A 57 -4.20 25.45 -7.32
N THR A 58 -4.53 25.01 -6.11
CA THR A 58 -3.68 24.13 -5.28
C THR A 58 -3.56 22.70 -5.83
N ASP A 59 -4.43 22.31 -6.75
CA ASP A 59 -4.42 21.00 -7.38
C ASP A 59 -3.36 20.84 -8.49
N PHE A 60 -2.82 21.96 -9.01
CA PHE A 60 -1.73 21.88 -9.99
C PHE A 60 -0.43 21.41 -9.35
N SER A 61 0.36 20.63 -10.09
CA SER A 61 1.61 20.08 -9.56
C SER A 61 2.63 21.16 -9.20
N ALA A 62 3.46 20.88 -8.20
CA ALA A 62 4.50 21.79 -7.75
C ALA A 62 5.47 22.16 -8.89
N GLY A 63 5.78 21.19 -9.77
CA GLY A 63 6.63 21.41 -10.94
C GLY A 63 6.06 22.43 -11.91
N GLN A 64 4.78 22.32 -12.26
CA GLN A 64 4.10 23.29 -13.14
C GLN A 64 4.01 24.66 -12.50
N ARG A 65 3.72 24.75 -11.20
CA ARG A 65 3.68 26.03 -10.48
C ARG A 65 5.06 26.69 -10.43
N ARG A 66 6.14 25.93 -10.17
CA ARG A 66 7.52 26.46 -10.20
C ARG A 66 7.88 26.96 -11.61
N GLN A 67 7.63 26.18 -12.65
CA GLN A 67 7.92 26.57 -14.04
C GLN A 67 7.23 27.89 -14.43
N LEU A 68 5.97 28.05 -14.02
CA LEU A 68 5.23 29.27 -14.25
C LEU A 68 5.81 30.46 -13.47
N LEU A 69 6.14 30.29 -12.19
CA LEU A 69 6.76 31.34 -11.37
C LEU A 69 8.14 31.76 -11.91
N ASP A 70 8.94 30.79 -12.34
CA ASP A 70 10.27 31.06 -12.93
C ASP A 70 10.15 31.80 -14.26
N ALA A 71 9.18 31.44 -15.09
CA ALA A 71 8.89 32.12 -16.32
C ALA A 71 8.45 33.58 -16.08
N LEU A 72 7.67 33.82 -15.01
CA LEU A 72 7.23 35.15 -14.61
C LEU A 72 8.36 36.01 -14.00
N ARG A 73 9.35 35.38 -13.35
CA ARG A 73 10.53 36.07 -12.77
C ARG A 73 11.57 36.46 -13.84
N CYS A 74 11.61 35.75 -14.98
CA CYS A 74 12.56 36.02 -16.05
C CYS A 74 12.18 37.30 -16.84
N LYS A 75 12.87 38.40 -16.56
CA LYS A 75 12.66 39.74 -17.20
C LYS A 75 13.01 39.83 -18.71
N SER A 76 13.42 38.77 -19.35
CA SER A 76 13.88 38.75 -20.75
C SER A 76 12.73 38.54 -21.72
N LYS A 77 12.41 39.58 -22.51
CA LYS A 77 11.36 39.56 -23.55
C LYS A 77 11.44 38.41 -24.58
N LYS A 78 12.60 37.78 -24.75
CA LYS A 78 12.80 36.65 -25.69
C LYS A 78 12.33 35.30 -25.16
N ARG A 79 12.10 35.13 -23.85
CA ARG A 79 11.65 33.87 -23.24
C ARG A 79 10.12 33.79 -23.03
N ASN A 80 9.39 34.90 -23.14
CA ASN A 80 7.94 34.96 -22.89
C ASN A 80 7.09 34.10 -23.84
N ASN A 81 7.62 33.72 -25.01
CA ASN A 81 6.88 32.88 -25.95
C ASN A 81 6.84 31.38 -25.56
N ASN A 82 7.60 30.94 -24.53
CA ASN A 82 7.67 29.55 -24.09
C ASN A 82 7.15 29.33 -22.65
N VAL A 83 6.27 30.20 -22.15
CA VAL A 83 5.64 29.97 -20.85
C VAL A 83 4.62 28.84 -21.01
N SER A 84 4.90 27.71 -20.41
CA SER A 84 3.92 26.61 -20.29
C SER A 84 2.86 27.03 -19.27
N ILE A 85 1.60 27.08 -19.70
CA ILE A 85 0.49 27.33 -18.79
C ILE A 85 0.12 26.02 -18.09
N PRO A 86 -0.10 26.03 -16.76
CA PRO A 86 -0.47 24.83 -16.02
C PRO A 86 -1.73 24.18 -16.57
N SER A 87 -1.71 22.88 -16.70
CA SER A 87 -2.86 22.08 -17.12
C SER A 87 -2.88 20.76 -16.37
N ILE A 88 -4.05 20.20 -16.14
CA ILE A 88 -4.23 18.90 -15.54
C ILE A 88 -4.85 17.97 -16.58
N THR A 89 -4.24 16.81 -16.79
CA THR A 89 -4.74 15.81 -17.74
C THR A 89 -4.93 14.47 -17.05
N LEU A 90 -6.11 13.89 -17.24
CA LEU A 90 -6.44 12.51 -16.88
C LEU A 90 -6.71 11.75 -18.16
N THR A 91 -5.95 10.69 -18.43
CA THR A 91 -6.18 9.82 -19.58
C THR A 91 -6.66 8.45 -19.09
N LEU A 92 -7.82 8.03 -19.55
CA LEU A 92 -8.38 6.70 -19.33
C LEU A 92 -8.01 5.83 -20.53
N ILE A 93 -7.34 4.71 -20.28
CA ILE A 93 -6.88 3.77 -21.30
C ILE A 93 -7.76 2.52 -21.22
N ILE A 94 -8.63 2.35 -22.20
CA ILE A 94 -9.63 1.29 -22.25
C ILE A 94 -9.19 0.26 -23.29
N ASN A 95 -9.01 -0.99 -22.86
CA ASN A 95 -8.76 -2.10 -23.76
C ASN A 95 -10.07 -2.79 -24.11
N TYR A 96 -10.27 -3.05 -25.40
CA TYR A 96 -11.39 -3.83 -25.93
C TYR A 96 -10.90 -4.90 -26.89
N ASN A 97 -11.69 -5.97 -27.02
CA ASN A 97 -11.39 -7.07 -27.93
C ASN A 97 -12.62 -7.39 -28.77
N LEU A 98 -12.54 -7.15 -30.06
CA LEU A 98 -13.65 -7.36 -31.00
C LEU A 98 -14.12 -8.83 -31.09
N LYS A 99 -13.33 -9.80 -30.59
CA LYS A 99 -13.66 -11.23 -30.61
C LYS A 99 -14.30 -11.73 -29.33
N ASP A 100 -13.84 -11.18 -28.18
CA ASP A 100 -14.18 -11.69 -26.84
C ASP A 100 -15.21 -10.82 -26.13
N ASP A 101 -15.29 -9.52 -26.45
CA ASP A 101 -16.26 -8.61 -25.85
C ASP A 101 -17.64 -8.79 -26.48
N THR A 102 -18.70 -8.53 -25.72
CA THR A 102 -20.07 -8.66 -26.21
C THR A 102 -20.36 -7.65 -27.32
N ARG A 103 -21.35 -7.96 -28.19
CA ARG A 103 -21.77 -7.01 -29.24
C ARG A 103 -22.32 -5.70 -28.62
N GLU A 104 -22.95 -5.80 -27.49
CA GLU A 104 -23.51 -4.65 -26.74
C GLU A 104 -22.40 -3.75 -26.22
N ASP A 105 -21.32 -4.35 -25.62
CA ASP A 105 -20.17 -3.60 -25.17
C ASP A 105 -19.48 -2.86 -26.31
N ILE A 106 -19.23 -3.53 -27.42
CA ILE A 106 -18.62 -2.91 -28.60
C ILE A 106 -19.53 -1.82 -29.20
N ALA A 107 -20.85 -2.07 -29.27
CA ALA A 107 -21.80 -1.07 -29.77
C ALA A 107 -21.80 0.21 -28.90
N SER A 108 -21.58 0.10 -27.59
CA SER A 108 -21.54 1.23 -26.66
C SER A 108 -20.34 2.15 -26.89
N ILE A 109 -19.18 1.63 -27.33
CA ILE A 109 -17.97 2.41 -27.63
C ILE A 109 -17.81 2.77 -29.10
N ALA A 110 -18.51 2.06 -30.02
CA ALA A 110 -18.39 2.26 -31.46
C ALA A 110 -18.56 3.71 -31.92
N PRO A 111 -19.49 4.52 -31.34
CA PRO A 111 -19.60 5.93 -31.67
C PRO A 111 -18.35 6.76 -31.37
N TYR A 112 -17.47 6.30 -30.50
CA TYR A 112 -16.30 7.04 -30.00
C TYR A 112 -14.98 6.58 -30.62
N LEU A 113 -15.00 5.48 -31.38
CA LEU A 113 -13.83 4.99 -32.11
C LEU A 113 -13.48 5.94 -33.24
N THR A 114 -12.20 6.29 -33.36
CA THR A 114 -11.69 7.18 -34.42
C THR A 114 -11.14 6.40 -35.61
N THR A 115 -11.06 5.07 -35.54
CA THR A 115 -10.68 4.18 -36.64
C THR A 115 -11.43 2.84 -36.52
N LEU A 116 -11.70 2.22 -37.65
CA LEU A 116 -12.25 0.85 -37.75
C LEU A 116 -11.16 -0.20 -37.96
N ASP A 117 -9.89 0.17 -37.81
CA ASP A 117 -8.78 -0.78 -37.92
C ASP A 117 -8.87 -1.82 -36.81
N THR A 118 -8.97 -3.09 -37.17
CA THR A 118 -9.11 -4.21 -36.21
C THR A 118 -7.88 -4.48 -35.38
N GLU A 119 -6.73 -3.91 -35.75
CA GLU A 119 -5.52 -3.95 -34.94
C GLU A 119 -5.51 -2.90 -33.81
N CYS A 120 -6.36 -1.88 -33.89
CA CYS A 120 -6.59 -0.95 -32.81
C CYS A 120 -7.49 -1.60 -31.76
N THR A 121 -6.92 -1.89 -30.60
CA THR A 121 -7.61 -2.55 -29.48
C THR A 121 -7.72 -1.67 -28.24
N THR A 122 -7.33 -0.41 -28.36
CA THR A 122 -7.30 0.55 -27.24
C THR A 122 -8.04 1.82 -27.60
N LEU A 123 -8.89 2.28 -26.69
CA LEU A 123 -9.55 3.58 -26.74
C LEU A 123 -9.01 4.43 -25.61
N GLU A 124 -8.37 5.55 -25.92
CA GLU A 124 -7.93 6.56 -24.97
C GLU A 124 -8.97 7.68 -24.84
N ILE A 125 -9.39 7.98 -23.62
CA ILE A 125 -10.24 9.13 -23.32
C ILE A 125 -9.40 10.11 -22.50
N GLU A 126 -9.05 11.24 -23.10
CA GLU A 126 -8.32 12.34 -22.47
C GLU A 126 -9.31 13.35 -21.89
N CYS A 127 -9.26 13.53 -20.55
CA CYS A 127 -9.99 14.55 -19.81
C CYS A 127 -8.98 15.64 -19.42
N LYS A 128 -9.15 16.86 -19.88
CA LYS A 128 -8.16 17.91 -19.74
C LYS A 128 -8.75 19.20 -19.16
N TYR A 129 -8.16 19.68 -18.08
CA TYR A 129 -8.47 20.97 -17.48
C TYR A 129 -7.43 21.98 -17.92
N THR A 130 -7.82 22.89 -18.82
CA THR A 130 -6.93 23.83 -19.50
C THR A 130 -7.58 25.20 -19.65
N PRO A 131 -6.77 26.26 -19.86
CA PRO A 131 -7.29 27.56 -20.13
C PRO A 131 -8.04 27.65 -21.49
N THR A 132 -9.11 28.40 -21.51
CA THR A 132 -9.90 28.64 -22.72
C THR A 132 -9.18 29.52 -23.72
N ASN A 133 -8.38 30.50 -23.24
CA ASN A 133 -7.60 31.41 -24.02
C ASN A 133 -6.18 31.59 -23.48
N GLU A 134 -5.25 30.75 -23.96
CA GLU A 134 -3.86 30.82 -23.54
C GLU A 134 -3.20 32.18 -23.81
N THR A 135 -3.55 32.83 -24.91
CA THR A 135 -2.98 34.12 -25.30
C THR A 135 -3.39 35.21 -24.31
N TYR A 136 -4.63 35.22 -23.87
CA TYR A 136 -5.14 36.13 -22.85
C TYR A 136 -4.46 35.90 -21.49
N ILE A 137 -4.32 34.69 -21.07
CA ILE A 137 -3.62 34.35 -19.80
C ILE A 137 -2.15 34.75 -19.90
N LYS A 138 -1.48 34.48 -21.01
CA LYS A 138 -0.09 34.91 -21.24
C LYS A 138 0.04 36.45 -21.20
N SER A 139 -0.92 37.22 -21.73
CA SER A 139 -0.91 38.69 -21.67
C SER A 139 -1.05 39.19 -20.23
N ILE A 140 -1.97 38.64 -19.44
CA ILE A 140 -2.17 39.05 -18.05
C ILE A 140 -0.92 38.72 -17.20
N LEU A 141 -0.29 37.57 -17.44
CA LEU A 141 0.93 37.17 -16.74
C LEU A 141 2.11 38.09 -17.11
N THR A 142 2.21 38.55 -18.36
CA THR A 142 3.26 39.49 -18.82
C THR A 142 3.08 40.89 -18.27
N GLU A 143 1.86 41.40 -18.17
CA GLU A 143 1.55 42.72 -17.59
C GLU A 143 1.80 42.76 -16.07
N SER A 144 1.77 41.64 -15.41
CA SER A 144 1.94 41.53 -13.95
C SER A 144 3.38 41.66 -13.46
N THR A 145 4.38 41.61 -14.33
CA THR A 145 5.81 41.59 -14.00
C THR A 145 6.36 42.88 -13.38
N THR A 146 5.55 43.89 -13.20
CA THR A 146 5.96 45.20 -12.65
C THR A 146 5.74 45.35 -11.14
N LYS A 147 5.13 44.38 -10.45
CA LYS A 147 4.84 44.45 -9.00
C LYS A 147 5.25 43.19 -8.25
N LYS A 148 5.69 43.35 -6.97
CA LYS A 148 6.28 42.36 -6.05
C LYS A 148 5.71 40.92 -6.12
N SER A 149 6.59 39.92 -5.97
CA SER A 149 6.36 38.47 -6.15
C SER A 149 5.16 37.86 -5.42
N GLU A 150 4.80 38.32 -4.22
CA GLU A 150 3.65 37.81 -3.44
C GLU A 150 2.28 38.04 -4.17
N LYS A 151 2.16 39.06 -4.99
CA LYS A 151 0.94 39.33 -5.75
C LYS A 151 0.75 38.45 -6.99
N ILE A 152 1.75 37.66 -7.38
CA ILE A 152 1.69 36.85 -8.60
C ILE A 152 0.99 35.52 -8.32
N GLU A 153 1.26 34.90 -7.17
CA GLU A 153 0.54 33.68 -6.73
C GLU A 153 -0.93 33.98 -6.51
N ASP A 154 -1.26 35.05 -5.79
CA ASP A 154 -2.65 35.48 -5.59
C ASP A 154 -3.40 35.78 -6.92
N LYS A 155 -2.71 36.34 -7.89
CA LYS A 155 -3.31 36.58 -9.21
C LYS A 155 -3.52 35.31 -10.01
N LEU A 156 -2.60 34.36 -9.92
CA LEU A 156 -2.76 33.05 -10.55
C LEU A 156 -3.93 32.28 -9.93
N LEU A 157 -4.04 32.32 -8.61
CA LEU A 157 -5.17 31.74 -7.88
C LEU A 157 -6.50 32.35 -8.35
N LYS A 158 -6.57 33.67 -8.43
CA LYS A 158 -7.76 34.38 -8.94
C LYS A 158 -8.09 34.05 -10.39
N LEU A 159 -7.10 33.94 -11.25
CA LEU A 159 -7.29 33.55 -12.65
C LEU A 159 -7.88 32.13 -12.79
N ILE A 160 -7.46 31.19 -11.98
CA ILE A 160 -7.92 29.81 -12.03
C ILE A 160 -9.29 29.66 -11.38
N GLU A 161 -9.53 30.32 -10.23
CA GLU A 161 -10.72 30.11 -9.40
C GLU A 161 -11.87 31.09 -9.71
N GLU A 162 -11.56 32.34 -10.03
CA GLU A 162 -12.58 33.40 -10.17
C GLU A 162 -12.93 33.77 -11.62
N SER A 163 -12.03 33.53 -12.57
CA SER A 163 -12.19 34.07 -13.93
C SER A 163 -13.04 33.24 -14.89
N GLY A 164 -13.29 31.94 -14.54
CA GLY A 164 -13.94 31.02 -15.47
C GLY A 164 -13.13 30.72 -16.75
N GLU A 165 -11.87 31.16 -16.78
CA GLU A 165 -10.96 31.03 -17.95
C GLU A 165 -10.42 29.61 -18.14
N TYR A 166 -10.62 28.73 -17.15
CA TYR A 166 -10.29 27.30 -17.24
C TYR A 166 -11.55 26.48 -17.43
N LYS A 167 -11.48 25.48 -18.30
CA LYS A 167 -12.56 24.52 -18.50
C LYS A 167 -12.05 23.10 -18.74
N THR A 168 -12.91 22.16 -18.44
CA THR A 168 -12.68 20.74 -18.74
C THR A 168 -13.13 20.42 -20.15
N THR A 169 -12.28 19.72 -20.89
CA THR A 169 -12.56 19.18 -22.22
C THR A 169 -12.34 17.67 -22.21
N TYR A 170 -13.07 16.95 -23.02
CA TYR A 170 -13.00 15.50 -23.14
C TYR A 170 -12.79 15.15 -24.62
N GLN A 171 -11.85 14.23 -24.88
CA GLN A 171 -11.53 13.77 -26.23
C GLN A 171 -11.29 12.27 -26.24
N ALA A 172 -11.77 11.56 -27.27
CA ALA A 172 -11.50 10.17 -27.48
C ALA A 172 -10.59 9.96 -28.70
N ARG A 173 -9.69 8.98 -28.60
CA ARG A 173 -8.81 8.53 -29.70
C ARG A 173 -8.63 7.02 -29.64
N SER A 174 -8.65 6.37 -30.81
CA SER A 174 -8.26 4.95 -30.90
C SER A 174 -6.76 4.85 -31.11
N THR A 175 -6.12 3.94 -30.37
CA THR A 175 -4.67 3.70 -30.42
C THR A 175 -4.38 2.22 -30.60
N PHE A 176 -3.17 1.89 -31.06
CA PHE A 176 -2.67 0.52 -31.04
C PHE A 176 -2.28 0.10 -29.62
N ALA A 177 -2.08 -1.21 -29.42
CA ALA A 177 -1.69 -1.76 -28.12
C ALA A 177 -0.34 -1.20 -27.58
N ASP A 178 0.52 -0.70 -28.47
CA ASP A 178 1.78 -0.04 -28.13
C ASP A 178 1.63 1.47 -27.87
N ASN A 179 0.39 1.97 -27.79
CA ASN A 179 0.02 3.37 -27.65
C ASN A 179 0.46 4.28 -28.82
N THR A 180 0.78 3.71 -29.97
CA THR A 180 1.01 4.49 -31.18
C THR A 180 -0.31 4.94 -31.80
N ILE A 181 -0.36 6.18 -32.30
CA ILE A 181 -1.53 6.77 -32.96
C ILE A 181 -1.34 6.68 -34.48
N LYS A 182 -2.22 5.97 -35.17
CA LYS A 182 -2.13 5.81 -36.64
C LYS A 182 -2.57 7.08 -37.40
N ASN A 183 -3.48 7.88 -36.79
CA ASN A 183 -3.96 9.14 -37.37
C ASN A 183 -3.94 10.25 -36.32
N THR A 184 -3.03 11.19 -36.44
CA THR A 184 -2.82 12.30 -35.49
C THR A 184 -3.93 13.35 -35.52
N ASN A 185 -4.87 13.33 -36.45
CA ASN A 185 -5.72 14.48 -36.76
C ASN A 185 -7.19 14.40 -36.31
N GLU A 186 -7.68 13.27 -35.77
CA GLU A 186 -9.12 13.16 -35.47
C GLU A 186 -9.37 12.63 -34.06
N ALA A 187 -9.17 13.53 -33.06
CA ALA A 187 -9.77 13.28 -31.75
C ALA A 187 -11.26 13.62 -31.81
N ARG A 188 -12.11 12.73 -31.33
CA ARG A 188 -13.53 13.01 -31.15
C ARG A 188 -13.75 13.75 -29.85
N ILE A 189 -14.43 14.90 -29.93
CA ILE A 189 -14.82 15.67 -28.73
C ILE A 189 -16.00 14.95 -28.08
N LEU A 190 -15.94 14.80 -26.75
CA LEU A 190 -16.95 14.20 -25.91
C LEU A 190 -17.52 15.18 -24.90
N THR A 191 -18.70 14.86 -24.39
CA THR A 191 -19.26 15.47 -23.17
C THR A 191 -18.91 14.62 -21.94
N LYS A 192 -19.08 15.17 -20.75
CA LYS A 192 -18.90 14.42 -19.49
C LYS A 192 -19.88 13.23 -19.42
N GLU A 193 -21.09 13.43 -19.86
CA GLU A 193 -22.17 12.43 -19.89
C GLU A 193 -21.81 11.26 -20.81
N GLU A 194 -21.23 11.52 -21.99
CA GLU A 194 -20.77 10.48 -22.89
C GLU A 194 -19.62 9.66 -22.29
N VAL A 195 -18.66 10.31 -21.60
CA VAL A 195 -17.60 9.57 -20.87
C VAL A 195 -18.19 8.67 -19.79
N ARG A 196 -19.20 9.13 -19.07
CA ARG A 196 -19.89 8.36 -18.02
C ARG A 196 -20.73 7.22 -18.59
N ALA A 197 -21.26 7.37 -19.80
CA ALA A 197 -21.93 6.27 -20.49
C ALA A 197 -20.96 5.13 -20.85
N ILE A 198 -19.66 5.39 -20.92
CA ILE A 198 -18.62 4.38 -21.17
C ILE A 198 -18.08 3.83 -19.84
N VAL A 199 -17.77 4.72 -18.88
CA VAL A 199 -17.14 4.38 -17.58
C VAL A 199 -17.99 4.91 -16.45
N ASN A 200 -18.71 4.01 -15.80
CA ASN A 200 -19.45 4.31 -14.57
C ASN A 200 -18.54 4.14 -13.37
N THR A 201 -18.53 5.14 -12.47
CA THR A 201 -17.68 5.15 -11.29
C THR A 201 -18.47 5.46 -10.04
N GLU A 202 -18.22 4.71 -8.98
CA GLU A 202 -18.76 4.94 -7.65
C GLU A 202 -17.61 5.06 -6.64
N TYR A 203 -17.79 5.87 -5.59
CA TYR A 203 -16.73 6.21 -4.63
C TYR A 203 -17.18 6.01 -3.20
N ILE A 204 -16.40 5.28 -2.41
CA ILE A 204 -16.53 5.14 -0.97
C ILE A 204 -15.29 5.74 -0.33
N TYR A 205 -15.41 6.94 0.22
CA TYR A 205 -14.30 7.68 0.83
C TYR A 205 -14.01 7.24 2.26
N ALA A 206 -12.74 7.43 2.69
CA ALA A 206 -12.28 7.13 4.03
C ALA A 206 -12.99 7.98 5.10
N GLN A 207 -13.17 9.27 4.83
CA GLN A 207 -13.83 10.19 5.75
C GLN A 207 -15.33 10.20 5.51
N ILE A 208 -16.04 9.37 6.25
CA ILE A 208 -17.49 9.46 6.41
C ILE A 208 -17.71 9.98 7.83
N ASN A 209 -18.32 11.14 7.97
CA ASN A 209 -18.68 11.71 9.27
C ASN A 209 -19.81 10.89 9.90
N LEU A 210 -19.47 9.70 10.41
CA LEU A 210 -20.41 8.84 11.15
C LEU A 210 -20.67 9.36 12.58
N ASP A 211 -19.89 10.38 13.01
CA ASP A 211 -19.85 10.88 14.40
C ASP A 211 -20.61 12.18 14.65
N ASP A 212 -21.34 12.71 13.68
CA ASP A 212 -22.04 13.98 13.88
C ASP A 212 -23.18 13.82 14.90
N THR A 213 -22.79 13.88 16.19
CA THR A 213 -23.69 14.00 17.33
C THR A 213 -24.32 15.38 17.45
N SER A 214 -23.89 16.34 16.65
CA SER A 214 -24.37 17.72 16.64
C SER A 214 -25.20 17.97 15.39
N THR A 215 -26.50 17.99 15.54
CA THR A 215 -27.55 18.39 14.59
C THR A 215 -28.10 17.30 13.68
N ASP A 216 -29.39 17.13 13.73
CA ASP A 216 -30.46 16.57 12.85
C ASP A 216 -30.12 15.68 11.62
N ASN A 217 -28.84 15.43 11.28
CA ASN A 217 -28.39 14.69 10.10
C ASN A 217 -27.57 13.42 10.40
N GLY A 218 -27.53 12.94 11.63
CA GLY A 218 -26.70 11.79 12.06
C GLY A 218 -27.25 10.40 11.67
N HIS A 219 -27.84 10.24 10.47
CA HIS A 219 -28.46 8.98 10.04
C HIS A 219 -27.81 8.42 8.77
N HIS A 220 -26.48 8.26 8.79
CA HIS A 220 -25.75 7.79 7.60
C HIS A 220 -26.11 6.36 7.21
N LEU A 221 -26.29 5.44 8.16
CA LEU A 221 -26.74 4.08 7.86
C LEU A 221 -28.18 4.09 7.33
N SER A 222 -29.07 4.87 7.94
CA SER A 222 -30.44 5.01 7.45
C SER A 222 -30.46 5.54 6.03
N SER A 223 -29.61 6.51 5.70
CA SER A 223 -29.47 7.04 4.32
C SER A 223 -28.90 6.00 3.35
N ALA A 224 -27.97 5.14 3.81
CA ALA A 224 -27.42 4.06 2.98
C ALA A 224 -28.49 2.99 2.69
N PHE A 225 -29.31 2.63 3.68
CA PHE A 225 -30.46 1.73 3.48
C PHE A 225 -31.52 2.35 2.57
N GLU A 226 -31.79 3.65 2.70
CA GLU A 226 -32.70 4.37 1.82
C GLU A 226 -32.20 4.38 0.37
N ARG A 227 -30.92 4.60 0.16
CA ARG A 227 -30.30 4.51 -1.15
C ARG A 227 -30.42 3.11 -1.73
N PHE A 228 -30.07 2.08 -0.96
CA PHE A 228 -30.21 0.69 -1.39
C PHE A 228 -31.67 0.37 -1.75
N TYR A 229 -32.62 0.79 -0.93
CA TYR A 229 -34.05 0.64 -1.20
C TYR A 229 -34.48 1.33 -2.50
N LYS A 230 -34.03 2.56 -2.75
CA LYS A 230 -34.35 3.30 -3.98
C LYS A 230 -33.84 2.58 -5.22
N GLU A 231 -32.62 2.07 -5.18
CA GLU A 231 -32.01 1.36 -6.32
C GLU A 231 -32.70 0.02 -6.62
N VAL A 232 -33.16 -0.68 -5.59
CA VAL A 232 -33.86 -1.95 -5.75
C VAL A 232 -35.36 -1.75 -6.02
N ALA A 233 -35.97 -0.66 -5.52
CA ALA A 233 -37.41 -0.41 -5.62
C ALA A 233 -37.87 0.25 -6.94
N GLU A 234 -37.00 0.40 -7.92
CA GLU A 234 -37.43 0.82 -9.27
C GLU A 234 -38.32 -0.20 -9.97
N ASP A 235 -38.45 -1.42 -9.44
CA ASP A 235 -39.40 -2.40 -9.92
C ASP A 235 -40.83 -2.04 -9.41
N THR A 236 -41.64 -1.57 -10.33
CA THR A 236 -42.88 -0.84 -10.16
C THR A 236 -43.97 -1.55 -9.33
N GLN A 237 -43.97 -2.87 -9.18
CA GLN A 237 -44.95 -3.64 -8.46
C GLN A 237 -44.85 -3.50 -6.94
N LEU A 238 -43.63 -3.50 -6.41
CA LEU A 238 -43.39 -3.30 -4.96
C LEU A 238 -43.76 -1.90 -4.48
N ARG A 239 -43.66 -0.90 -5.35
CA ARG A 239 -43.97 0.50 -5.05
C ARG A 239 -45.48 0.72 -4.86
N HIS A 240 -46.30 0.13 -5.72
CA HIS A 240 -47.75 0.21 -5.63
C HIS A 240 -48.33 -0.52 -4.40
N ASP A 241 -47.77 -1.70 -4.08
CA ASP A 241 -48.20 -2.46 -2.87
C ASP A 241 -47.84 -1.75 -1.56
N LEU A 242 -46.82 -0.90 -1.57
CA LEU A 242 -46.43 -0.10 -0.40
C LEU A 242 -47.34 1.12 -0.20
N ASP A 243 -47.68 1.83 -1.26
CA ASP A 243 -48.52 3.02 -1.20
C ASP A 243 -49.95 2.70 -0.66
N ASP A 244 -50.50 1.53 -1.03
CA ASP A 244 -51.82 1.06 -0.58
C ASP A 244 -51.83 0.55 0.88
N ARG A 245 -50.68 0.21 1.44
CA ARG A 245 -50.58 -0.33 2.81
C ARG A 245 -50.11 0.68 3.86
N ILE A 246 -49.76 1.89 3.45
CA ILE A 246 -49.19 2.92 4.33
C ILE A 246 -50.20 3.40 5.39
N ASP A 247 -51.49 3.38 5.10
CA ASP A 247 -52.54 3.91 5.96
C ASP A 247 -52.94 3.03 7.17
N GLY A 248 -52.38 1.83 7.30
CA GLY A 248 -52.84 0.97 8.37
C GLY A 248 -51.82 0.16 9.19
N MET A 249 -50.53 0.08 8.80
CA MET A 249 -49.70 -0.99 9.39
C MET A 249 -48.21 -0.66 9.53
N GLN A 250 -47.85 0.11 10.55
CA GLN A 250 -46.43 0.33 10.93
C GLN A 250 -45.67 -0.98 11.17
N THR A 251 -46.31 -1.97 11.75
CA THR A 251 -45.75 -3.29 12.01
C THR A 251 -45.55 -4.11 10.72
N SER A 252 -46.48 -3.98 9.77
CA SER A 252 -46.41 -4.65 8.48
C SER A 252 -45.28 -4.07 7.59
N LEU A 253 -45.11 -2.76 7.68
CA LEU A 253 -44.02 -2.07 6.92
C LEU A 253 -42.66 -2.43 7.45
N SER A 254 -42.46 -2.48 8.77
CA SER A 254 -41.23 -2.92 9.41
C SER A 254 -40.88 -4.38 9.05
N ASN A 255 -41.87 -5.24 8.95
CA ASN A 255 -41.68 -6.62 8.54
C ASN A 255 -41.31 -6.73 7.03
N ALA A 256 -41.94 -5.92 6.17
CA ALA A 256 -41.63 -5.87 4.75
C ALA A 256 -40.20 -5.34 4.52
N TYR A 257 -39.72 -4.33 5.25
CA TYR A 257 -38.34 -3.87 5.20
C TYR A 257 -37.37 -4.93 5.73
N THR A 258 -37.74 -5.63 6.82
CA THR A 258 -36.91 -6.71 7.36
C THR A 258 -36.72 -7.81 6.31
N GLN A 259 -37.78 -8.19 5.62
CA GLN A 259 -37.73 -9.21 4.57
C GLN A 259 -36.97 -8.73 3.31
N PHE A 260 -37.18 -7.48 2.92
CA PHE A 260 -36.49 -6.89 1.76
C PHE A 260 -34.99 -6.76 1.96
N PHE A 261 -34.54 -6.47 3.16
CA PHE A 261 -33.13 -6.37 3.52
C PHE A 261 -32.56 -7.69 4.07
N GLU A 262 -33.31 -8.80 4.05
CA GLU A 262 -32.91 -10.07 4.65
C GLU A 262 -31.56 -10.57 4.15
N ASP A 263 -31.33 -10.52 2.85
CA ASP A 263 -30.04 -10.93 2.26
C ASP A 263 -28.90 -10.02 2.69
N ALA A 264 -29.14 -8.71 2.74
CA ALA A 264 -28.15 -7.74 3.17
C ALA A 264 -27.82 -7.90 4.66
N ILE A 265 -28.86 -8.07 5.50
CA ILE A 265 -28.73 -8.29 6.93
C ILE A 265 -28.05 -9.64 7.22
N ALA A 266 -28.37 -10.69 6.45
CA ALA A 266 -27.74 -12.00 6.58
C ALA A 266 -26.26 -11.96 6.22
N GLN A 267 -25.90 -11.24 5.17
CA GLN A 267 -24.48 -11.03 4.80
C GLN A 267 -23.72 -10.23 5.87
N ILE A 268 -24.34 -9.21 6.45
CA ILE A 268 -23.77 -8.45 7.57
C ILE A 268 -23.65 -9.31 8.82
N ALA A 269 -24.67 -10.13 9.14
CA ALA A 269 -24.68 -11.01 10.29
C ALA A 269 -23.62 -12.12 10.18
N HIS A 270 -23.36 -12.62 8.98
CA HIS A 270 -22.28 -13.59 8.74
C HIS A 270 -20.91 -13.03 9.11
N PHE A 271 -20.73 -11.72 8.96
CA PHE A 271 -19.52 -11.01 9.35
C PHE A 271 -19.35 -10.81 10.86
N THR A 272 -20.46 -10.73 11.58
CA THR A 272 -20.46 -10.41 13.01
C THR A 272 -20.54 -11.65 13.90
N SER A 273 -20.81 -12.83 13.33
CA SER A 273 -20.95 -14.08 14.08
C SER A 273 -19.65 -14.54 14.75
N ASP A 274 -18.49 -14.12 14.23
CA ASP A 274 -17.19 -14.50 14.78
C ASP A 274 -16.58 -13.47 15.76
N THR A 275 -17.29 -12.37 16.03
CA THR A 275 -16.80 -11.36 16.98
C THR A 275 -17.65 -11.35 18.24
N SER A 276 -17.02 -11.03 19.38
CA SER A 276 -17.67 -10.87 20.69
C SER A 276 -18.79 -9.80 20.72
N ALA A 277 -19.04 -9.10 19.61
CA ALA A 277 -20.17 -8.21 19.37
C ALA A 277 -21.45 -8.95 18.93
N GLY A 278 -21.47 -10.27 18.91
CA GLY A 278 -22.52 -11.12 18.34
C GLY A 278 -23.88 -11.14 19.04
N SER A 279 -24.15 -10.25 20.00
CA SER A 279 -25.46 -10.16 20.65
C SER A 279 -26.42 -9.14 20.00
N LEU A 280 -25.94 -8.26 19.13
CA LEU A 280 -26.77 -7.22 18.50
C LEU A 280 -27.20 -7.60 17.09
N LYS A 281 -28.50 -7.66 16.83
CA LYS A 281 -29.06 -7.83 15.49
C LYS A 281 -29.45 -6.50 14.90
N LEU A 282 -29.12 -6.30 13.64
CA LEU A 282 -29.60 -5.16 12.86
C LEU A 282 -31.09 -5.31 12.60
N LYS A 283 -31.86 -4.26 12.85
CA LYS A 283 -33.32 -4.17 12.55
C LYS A 283 -33.59 -2.84 11.86
N VAL A 284 -34.28 -2.89 10.74
CA VAL A 284 -34.72 -1.71 10.00
C VAL A 284 -36.19 -1.46 10.36
N GLU A 285 -36.50 -0.29 10.94
CA GLU A 285 -37.86 0.12 11.26
C GLU A 285 -38.17 1.45 10.57
N SER A 286 -39.42 1.58 10.11
CA SER A 286 -39.94 2.83 9.56
C SER A 286 -40.77 3.55 10.60
N GLU A 287 -40.47 4.80 10.92
CA GLU A 287 -41.32 5.67 11.71
C GLU A 287 -42.15 6.56 10.76
N LEU A 288 -43.44 6.33 10.72
CA LEU A 288 -44.37 7.10 9.88
C LEU A 288 -44.81 8.36 10.60
N ASN A 289 -44.53 9.50 10.02
CA ASN A 289 -45.18 10.77 10.38
C ASN A 289 -46.01 11.21 9.18
N THR A 290 -47.30 11.29 9.34
CA THR A 290 -48.37 11.43 8.34
C THR A 290 -48.25 12.62 7.38
N SER A 291 -47.37 13.55 7.61
CA SER A 291 -47.20 14.75 6.77
C SER A 291 -45.91 14.83 5.95
N ARG A 292 -45.00 13.82 6.02
CA ARG A 292 -43.73 13.81 5.26
C ARG A 292 -43.37 12.44 4.67
N MET A 293 -44.29 11.86 3.99
CA MET A 293 -44.31 10.45 3.65
C MET A 293 -43.41 10.00 2.49
N ILE A 294 -42.26 10.47 2.22
CA ILE A 294 -41.39 9.83 1.21
C ILE A 294 -39.88 9.97 1.44
N ASN A 295 -39.35 10.92 2.23
CA ASN A 295 -37.89 11.21 2.16
C ASN A 295 -37.09 11.15 3.46
N SER A 296 -37.61 10.76 4.63
CA SER A 296 -36.79 10.83 5.86
C SER A 296 -37.20 9.94 7.03
N THR A 297 -37.93 8.85 6.80
CA THR A 297 -38.52 8.07 7.91
C THR A 297 -37.88 6.71 8.20
N THR A 298 -36.93 6.26 7.40
CA THR A 298 -36.23 5.00 7.67
C THR A 298 -35.11 5.23 8.68
N ARG A 299 -35.18 4.53 9.82
CA ARG A 299 -34.13 4.56 10.83
C ARG A 299 -33.60 3.17 11.11
N VAL A 300 -32.28 3.03 11.09
CA VAL A 300 -31.59 1.81 11.48
C VAL A 300 -31.58 1.73 13.01
N LYS A 301 -32.05 0.60 13.54
CA LYS A 301 -31.96 0.30 14.97
C LYS A 301 -31.32 -1.06 15.17
N TYR A 302 -30.58 -1.20 16.25
CA TYR A 302 -29.99 -2.47 16.66
C TYR A 302 -30.87 -3.12 17.73
N THR A 303 -31.10 -4.42 17.59
CA THR A 303 -31.89 -5.18 18.58
C THR A 303 -30.94 -6.11 19.34
N ASP A 304 -31.01 -6.04 20.67
CA ASP A 304 -30.33 -7.01 21.52
C ASP A 304 -31.06 -8.34 21.47
N ASN A 305 -30.32 -9.42 21.18
CA ASN A 305 -30.90 -10.77 21.09
C ASN A 305 -31.43 -11.31 22.40
N THR A 306 -30.99 -10.75 23.54
CA THR A 306 -31.36 -11.23 24.89
C THR A 306 -32.51 -10.46 25.50
N SER A 307 -32.57 -9.16 25.29
CA SER A 307 -33.55 -8.27 25.95
C SER A 307 -34.66 -7.77 25.04
N SER A 308 -34.61 -8.04 23.73
CA SER A 308 -35.52 -7.46 22.71
C SER A 308 -35.54 -5.93 22.70
N GLN A 309 -34.61 -5.27 23.38
CA GLN A 309 -34.51 -3.81 23.38
C GLN A 309 -33.85 -3.34 22.06
N THR A 310 -34.34 -2.23 21.54
CA THR A 310 -33.83 -1.62 20.32
C THR A 310 -33.03 -0.36 20.67
N TYR A 311 -31.85 -0.23 20.07
CA TYR A 311 -30.93 0.89 20.27
C TYR A 311 -30.81 1.69 18.99
N PRO A 312 -30.66 3.02 19.04
CA PRO A 312 -30.46 3.86 17.87
C PRO A 312 -29.08 3.60 17.25
N GLU A 313 -28.89 4.04 16.02
CA GLU A 313 -27.66 3.91 15.24
C GLU A 313 -26.40 4.37 16.01
N SER A 314 -26.51 5.46 16.77
CA SER A 314 -25.42 6.04 17.56
C SER A 314 -24.91 5.17 18.73
N HIS A 315 -25.62 4.09 19.09
CA HIS A 315 -25.18 3.18 20.14
C HIS A 315 -24.20 2.11 19.66
N ASN A 316 -23.97 2.02 18.37
CA ASN A 316 -23.03 1.03 17.85
C ASN A 316 -21.62 1.62 17.66
N GLY A 317 -20.60 0.77 17.77
CA GLY A 317 -19.21 1.19 17.54
C GLY A 317 -18.98 1.62 16.09
N LEU A 318 -18.15 2.64 15.90
CA LEU A 318 -17.81 3.22 14.59
C LEU A 318 -17.36 2.19 13.54
N GLY A 319 -16.56 1.22 13.93
CA GLY A 319 -16.10 0.18 13.02
C GLY A 319 -17.23 -0.67 12.43
N TYR A 320 -18.20 -1.05 13.26
CA TYR A 320 -19.35 -1.82 12.79
C TYR A 320 -20.27 -0.99 11.90
N SER A 321 -20.56 0.25 12.31
CA SER A 321 -21.39 1.17 11.50
C SER A 321 -20.76 1.42 10.13
N ARG A 322 -19.43 1.63 10.09
CA ARG A 322 -18.70 1.82 8.84
C ARG A 322 -18.72 0.58 7.95
N LEU A 323 -18.50 -0.60 8.53
CA LEU A 323 -18.58 -1.87 7.81
C LEU A 323 -19.96 -2.04 7.16
N THR A 324 -21.02 -1.86 7.94
CA THR A 324 -22.41 -1.95 7.47
C THR A 324 -22.69 -0.94 6.36
N TYR A 325 -22.28 0.30 6.55
CA TYR A 325 -22.41 1.36 5.53
C TYR A 325 -21.73 0.96 4.22
N THR A 326 -20.47 0.54 4.30
CA THR A 326 -19.69 0.17 3.10
C THR A 326 -20.32 -1.00 2.36
N ILE A 327 -20.78 -2.03 3.07
CA ILE A 327 -21.47 -3.18 2.47
C ILE A 327 -22.75 -2.73 1.75
N LEU A 328 -23.56 -1.87 2.38
CA LEU A 328 -24.79 -1.36 1.77
C LEU A 328 -24.51 -0.54 0.51
N GLN A 329 -23.46 0.28 0.50
CA GLN A 329 -23.07 1.04 -0.69
C GLN A 329 -22.64 0.10 -1.83
N ILE A 330 -21.89 -0.97 -1.53
CA ILE A 330 -21.52 -1.97 -2.53
C ILE A 330 -22.73 -2.70 -3.10
N LEU A 331 -23.66 -3.08 -2.24
CA LEU A 331 -24.90 -3.74 -2.66
C LEU A 331 -25.77 -2.79 -3.49
N ALA A 332 -25.90 -1.52 -3.10
CA ALA A 332 -26.61 -0.51 -3.88
C ALA A 332 -25.96 -0.30 -5.26
N PHE A 333 -24.62 -0.23 -5.34
CA PHE A 333 -23.89 -0.15 -6.59
C PHE A 333 -24.19 -1.36 -7.49
N LYS A 334 -24.16 -2.57 -6.92
CA LYS A 334 -24.45 -3.81 -7.64
C LYS A 334 -25.87 -3.83 -8.21
N GLU A 335 -26.87 -3.42 -7.41
CA GLU A 335 -28.26 -3.39 -7.85
C GLU A 335 -28.50 -2.29 -8.88
N HIS A 336 -27.97 -1.09 -8.68
CA HIS A 336 -28.00 -0.01 -9.66
C HIS A 336 -27.49 -0.48 -11.02
N TRP A 337 -26.37 -1.19 -11.05
CA TRP A 337 -25.79 -1.72 -12.28
C TRP A 337 -26.66 -2.77 -12.96
N LYS A 338 -27.31 -3.68 -12.21
CA LYS A 338 -28.20 -4.69 -12.79
C LYS A 338 -29.45 -4.07 -13.45
N HIS A 339 -29.93 -2.96 -12.90
CA HIS A 339 -31.19 -2.34 -13.31
C HIS A 339 -31.01 -1.15 -14.26
N SER A 340 -29.78 -0.66 -14.49
CA SER A 340 -29.53 0.41 -15.44
C SER A 340 -29.87 -0.06 -16.85
N GLN A 341 -30.87 0.56 -17.47
CA GLN A 341 -31.36 0.23 -18.83
C GLN A 341 -30.31 0.50 -19.93
N GLN A 342 -29.25 1.21 -19.60
CA GLN A 342 -28.06 1.37 -20.44
C GLN A 342 -26.90 0.63 -19.75
N SER A 343 -26.60 -0.56 -20.20
CA SER A 343 -25.45 -1.31 -19.68
C SER A 343 -24.18 -0.52 -19.99
N THR A 344 -23.67 0.18 -18.98
CA THR A 344 -22.37 0.81 -19.06
C THR A 344 -21.32 -0.29 -19.15
N PRO A 345 -20.48 -0.32 -20.19
CA PRO A 345 -19.56 -1.45 -20.41
C PRO A 345 -18.49 -1.60 -19.35
N ILE A 346 -18.12 -0.49 -18.67
CA ILE A 346 -17.09 -0.49 -17.63
C ILE A 346 -17.67 0.09 -16.34
N ASN A 347 -17.67 -0.74 -15.28
CA ASN A 347 -18.14 -0.35 -13.97
C ASN A 347 -17.01 -0.47 -12.96
N ILE A 348 -16.72 0.62 -12.25
CA ILE A 348 -15.59 0.73 -11.33
C ILE A 348 -16.07 1.23 -9.98
N LEU A 349 -15.71 0.48 -8.94
CA LEU A 349 -15.90 0.89 -7.56
C LEU A 349 -14.55 1.29 -6.94
N PHE A 350 -14.47 2.50 -6.43
CA PHE A 350 -13.33 2.99 -5.66
C PHE A 350 -13.64 2.96 -4.17
N ILE A 351 -12.75 2.35 -3.39
CA ILE A 351 -12.84 2.33 -1.93
C ILE A 351 -11.55 2.88 -1.34
N GLU A 352 -11.66 3.98 -0.62
CA GLU A 352 -10.53 4.60 0.06
C GLU A 352 -10.45 4.12 1.50
N GLU A 353 -9.27 3.59 1.87
CA GLU A 353 -8.91 3.18 3.23
C GLU A 353 -10.04 2.43 3.97
N PRO A 354 -10.48 1.28 3.44
CA PRO A 354 -11.59 0.52 4.04
C PRO A 354 -11.31 0.06 5.48
N GLU A 355 -10.03 0.01 5.85
CA GLU A 355 -9.56 -0.37 7.18
C GLU A 355 -9.82 0.67 8.25
N ALA A 356 -10.13 1.91 7.90
CA ALA A 356 -10.33 2.96 8.89
C ALA A 356 -11.43 2.56 9.90
N HIS A 357 -11.06 2.59 11.19
CA HIS A 357 -11.90 2.16 12.33
C HIS A 357 -12.21 0.67 12.43
N LEU A 358 -11.67 -0.20 11.55
CA LEU A 358 -11.84 -1.65 11.65
C LEU A 358 -10.71 -2.30 12.46
N HIS A 359 -11.07 -3.23 13.33
CA HIS A 359 -10.07 -4.08 13.99
C HIS A 359 -9.29 -4.89 12.94
N PRO A 360 -7.97 -5.12 13.09
CA PRO A 360 -7.14 -5.82 12.11
C PRO A 360 -7.74 -7.12 11.57
N GLN A 361 -8.27 -7.98 12.42
CA GLN A 361 -8.91 -9.24 12.01
C GLN A 361 -10.14 -9.01 11.11
N MET A 362 -10.88 -7.93 11.34
CA MET A 362 -12.04 -7.57 10.52
C MET A 362 -11.64 -7.03 9.14
N GLN A 363 -10.45 -6.46 9.01
CA GLN A 363 -9.95 -5.95 7.73
C GLN A 363 -9.76 -7.06 6.69
N GLU A 364 -9.19 -8.20 7.12
CA GLU A 364 -9.02 -9.38 6.26
C GLU A 364 -10.36 -9.95 5.80
N VAL A 365 -11.29 -10.11 6.76
CA VAL A 365 -12.64 -10.63 6.49
C VAL A 365 -13.40 -9.69 5.55
N PHE A 366 -13.31 -8.37 5.77
CA PHE A 366 -13.92 -7.36 4.93
C PHE A 366 -13.47 -7.46 3.46
N ILE A 367 -12.17 -7.57 3.21
CA ILE A 367 -11.64 -7.65 1.85
C ILE A 367 -12.10 -8.91 1.12
N ARG A 368 -12.17 -10.05 1.82
CA ARG A 368 -12.72 -11.29 1.26
C ARG A 368 -14.18 -11.12 0.83
N LEU A 369 -14.98 -10.50 1.68
CA LEU A 369 -16.39 -10.24 1.37
C LEU A 369 -16.56 -9.30 0.17
N VAL A 370 -15.92 -8.14 0.23
CA VAL A 370 -16.03 -7.14 -0.85
C VAL A 370 -15.70 -7.76 -2.20
N SER A 371 -14.67 -8.60 -2.24
CA SER A 371 -14.30 -9.31 -3.48
C SER A 371 -15.31 -10.36 -3.91
N SER A 372 -16.05 -10.97 -2.98
CA SER A 372 -17.10 -11.94 -3.30
C SER A 372 -18.41 -11.28 -3.73
N LEU A 373 -18.64 -10.04 -3.32
CA LEU A 373 -19.86 -9.30 -3.67
C LEU A 373 -19.84 -8.73 -5.08
N LEU A 374 -18.65 -8.53 -5.65
CA LEU A 374 -18.50 -8.01 -7.00
C LEU A 374 -18.54 -9.16 -8.02
N ASP A 375 -19.43 -9.04 -9.00
CA ASP A 375 -19.55 -9.99 -10.08
C ASP A 375 -18.37 -9.88 -11.07
N THR A 376 -18.18 -10.94 -11.86
CA THR A 376 -17.21 -10.96 -12.96
C THR A 376 -17.59 -9.90 -13.99
N GLY A 377 -16.90 -8.78 -14.04
CA GLY A 377 -17.15 -7.68 -14.97
C GLY A 377 -17.00 -6.29 -14.37
N SER A 378 -17.09 -6.18 -13.02
CA SER A 378 -16.76 -4.92 -12.32
C SER A 378 -15.30 -4.88 -11.93
N GLN A 379 -14.70 -3.69 -11.99
CA GLN A 379 -13.36 -3.43 -11.45
C GLN A 379 -13.46 -2.79 -10.07
N LEU A 380 -12.68 -3.31 -9.12
CA LEU A 380 -12.57 -2.77 -7.76
C LEU A 380 -11.19 -2.17 -7.58
N ILE A 381 -11.13 -0.93 -7.14
CA ILE A 381 -9.88 -0.24 -6.83
C ILE A 381 -9.90 0.16 -5.37
N ILE A 382 -8.96 -0.34 -4.60
CA ILE A 382 -8.83 -0.08 -3.17
C ILE A 382 -7.52 0.64 -2.91
N THR A 383 -7.56 1.74 -2.16
CA THR A 383 -6.35 2.33 -1.57
C THR A 383 -6.27 1.92 -0.10
N THR A 384 -5.10 1.55 0.36
CA THR A 384 -4.92 1.07 1.74
C THR A 384 -3.58 1.44 2.33
N HIS A 385 -3.55 1.57 3.66
CA HIS A 385 -2.37 1.64 4.51
C HIS A 385 -2.20 0.40 5.38
N SER A 386 -3.07 -0.60 5.23
CA SER A 386 -3.09 -1.79 6.08
C SER A 386 -2.33 -2.97 5.46
N SER A 387 -1.40 -3.52 6.21
CA SER A 387 -0.74 -4.79 5.88
C SER A 387 -1.73 -5.97 5.91
N HIS A 388 -2.79 -5.90 6.72
CA HIS A 388 -3.83 -6.94 6.80
C HIS A 388 -4.68 -7.02 5.53
N VAL A 389 -4.96 -5.87 4.92
CA VAL A 389 -5.66 -5.82 3.62
C VAL A 389 -4.82 -6.46 2.52
N LEU A 390 -3.48 -6.35 2.61
CA LEU A 390 -2.56 -6.93 1.62
C LEU A 390 -2.35 -8.42 1.80
N SER A 391 -2.37 -8.94 3.03
CA SER A 391 -2.09 -10.34 3.33
C SER A 391 -3.04 -11.31 2.60
N GLU A 392 -4.25 -10.87 2.28
CA GLU A 392 -5.27 -11.64 1.58
C GLU A 392 -5.16 -11.56 0.04
N ARG A 393 -4.11 -10.93 -0.52
CA ARG A 393 -4.06 -10.60 -1.95
C ARG A 393 -2.85 -11.15 -2.68
N HIS A 394 -3.03 -11.41 -3.96
CA HIS A 394 -1.96 -11.79 -4.86
C HIS A 394 -1.11 -10.57 -5.26
N LEU A 395 0.18 -10.77 -5.42
CA LEU A 395 1.14 -9.74 -5.89
C LEU A 395 0.65 -8.98 -7.13
N LYS A 396 -0.04 -9.67 -8.04
CA LYS A 396 -0.53 -9.08 -9.30
C LYS A 396 -1.52 -7.94 -9.09
N SER A 397 -2.28 -7.96 -8.00
CA SER A 397 -3.23 -6.87 -7.73
C SER A 397 -2.59 -5.61 -7.18
N LEU A 398 -1.31 -5.61 -6.84
CA LEU A 398 -0.65 -4.53 -6.13
C LEU A 398 -0.05 -3.48 -7.07
N ARG A 399 -0.29 -2.20 -6.73
CA ARG A 399 0.34 -1.02 -7.32
C ARG A 399 0.97 -0.20 -6.22
N TYR A 400 2.30 -0.10 -6.22
CA TYR A 400 3.04 0.56 -5.16
C TYR A 400 3.32 2.01 -5.51
N PHE A 401 2.76 2.93 -4.74
CA PHE A 401 3.01 4.36 -4.87
C PHE A 401 4.19 4.78 -4.00
N LYS A 402 5.19 5.34 -4.65
CA LYS A 402 6.38 5.88 -4.02
C LYS A 402 6.53 7.35 -4.35
N ARG A 403 6.82 8.15 -3.33
CA ARG A 403 7.19 9.54 -3.52
C ARG A 403 8.71 9.66 -3.69
N ILE A 404 9.13 10.23 -4.80
CA ILE A 404 10.54 10.54 -5.09
C ILE A 404 10.62 12.05 -5.26
N ASN A 405 11.24 12.74 -4.31
CA ASN A 405 11.18 14.20 -4.19
C ASN A 405 9.71 14.67 -4.13
N ASP A 406 9.29 15.54 -5.04
CA ASP A 406 7.93 16.07 -5.10
C ASP A 406 7.00 15.28 -6.04
N ARG A 407 7.45 14.14 -6.59
CA ARG A 407 6.71 13.36 -7.59
C ARG A 407 6.30 12.00 -7.06
N VAL A 408 5.14 11.55 -7.48
CA VAL A 408 4.66 10.17 -7.25
C VAL A 408 5.02 9.30 -8.45
N VAL A 409 5.59 8.14 -8.16
CA VAL A 409 5.85 7.09 -9.14
C VAL A 409 5.04 5.86 -8.73
N CYS A 410 4.33 5.27 -9.68
CA CYS A 410 3.67 3.99 -9.49
C CYS A 410 4.61 2.86 -9.95
N LYS A 411 4.97 1.96 -9.03
CA LYS A 411 5.67 0.72 -9.34
C LYS A 411 4.63 -0.38 -9.55
N ASP A 412 4.57 -0.91 -10.75
CA ASP A 412 3.65 -1.99 -11.09
C ASP A 412 4.21 -3.34 -10.61
N ILE A 413 3.69 -3.80 -9.48
CA ILE A 413 4.10 -5.09 -8.90
C ILE A 413 3.62 -6.26 -9.77
N SER A 414 2.55 -6.11 -10.56
CA SER A 414 2.08 -7.19 -11.45
C SER A 414 3.06 -7.48 -12.58
N GLU A 415 3.60 -6.43 -13.21
CA GLU A 415 4.61 -6.56 -14.25
C GLU A 415 5.89 -7.20 -13.71
N TRP A 416 6.36 -6.73 -12.55
CA TRP A 416 7.49 -7.34 -11.86
C TRP A 416 7.23 -8.81 -11.54
N ALA A 417 6.05 -9.13 -11.01
CA ALA A 417 5.67 -10.48 -10.63
C ALA A 417 5.62 -11.44 -11.82
N ASP A 418 5.08 -11.00 -12.96
CA ASP A 418 5.02 -11.83 -14.18
C ASP A 418 6.41 -12.10 -14.75
N LYS A 419 7.27 -11.08 -14.82
CA LYS A 419 8.67 -11.23 -15.22
C LYS A 419 9.42 -12.18 -14.27
N TYR A 420 9.33 -11.95 -12.96
CA TYR A 420 10.01 -12.74 -11.95
C TYR A 420 9.52 -14.20 -11.91
N LYS A 421 8.22 -14.43 -12.14
CA LYS A 421 7.64 -15.77 -12.27
C LYS A 421 8.19 -16.54 -13.48
N THR A 422 8.37 -15.85 -14.59
CA THR A 422 8.94 -16.44 -15.82
C THR A 422 10.40 -16.83 -15.61
N ASP A 423 11.17 -15.98 -14.93
CA ASP A 423 12.60 -16.20 -14.68
C ASP A 423 12.84 -17.27 -13.59
N ASN A 424 12.02 -17.29 -12.52
CA ASN A 424 12.19 -18.20 -11.38
C ASN A 424 10.88 -18.47 -10.64
N ILE A 425 10.12 -19.47 -11.05
CA ILE A 425 8.82 -19.83 -10.47
C ILE A 425 8.90 -20.18 -8.97
N LYS A 426 9.97 -20.84 -8.53
CA LYS A 426 10.12 -21.24 -7.11
C LYS A 426 10.35 -20.00 -6.23
N ALA A 427 11.19 -19.08 -6.68
CA ALA A 427 11.44 -17.83 -5.99
C ALA A 427 10.16 -16.98 -5.94
N TYR A 428 9.41 -16.86 -7.06
CA TYR A 428 8.13 -16.18 -7.09
C TYR A 428 7.13 -16.76 -6.08
N THR A 429 6.97 -18.09 -6.05
CA THR A 429 6.06 -18.75 -5.09
C THR A 429 6.48 -18.47 -3.65
N THR A 430 7.78 -18.50 -3.37
CA THR A 430 8.32 -18.16 -2.06
C THR A 430 7.96 -16.73 -1.67
N VAL A 431 8.26 -15.74 -2.51
CA VAL A 431 7.95 -14.33 -2.23
C VAL A 431 6.44 -14.11 -2.06
N SER A 432 5.62 -14.71 -2.92
CA SER A 432 4.16 -14.61 -2.85
C SER A 432 3.62 -15.14 -1.52
N ASN A 433 4.09 -16.32 -1.07
CA ASN A 433 3.68 -16.90 0.21
C ASN A 433 4.15 -16.06 1.40
N TYR A 434 5.37 -15.52 1.34
CA TYR A 434 5.88 -14.66 2.41
C TYR A 434 5.09 -13.34 2.51
N ILE A 435 4.70 -12.74 1.40
CA ILE A 435 3.87 -11.51 1.41
C ILE A 435 2.53 -11.78 2.09
N GLN A 436 1.88 -12.90 1.77
CA GLN A 436 0.63 -13.28 2.41
C GLN A 436 0.79 -13.49 3.93
N LEU A 437 1.96 -13.95 4.38
CA LEU A 437 2.16 -14.29 5.77
C LEU A 437 2.69 -13.15 6.64
N ARG A 438 3.63 -12.30 6.17
CA ARG A 438 4.33 -11.32 7.04
C ARG A 438 5.07 -10.17 6.35
N ILE A 439 5.19 -10.11 5.02
CA ILE A 439 6.06 -9.13 4.36
C ILE A 439 5.30 -7.90 3.86
N SER A 440 4.01 -7.87 4.01
CA SER A 440 3.16 -6.73 3.61
C SER A 440 3.59 -5.39 4.22
N ASP A 441 4.23 -5.41 5.40
CA ASP A 441 4.77 -4.21 6.05
C ASP A 441 5.87 -3.51 5.24
N LEU A 442 6.55 -4.22 4.31
CA LEU A 442 7.57 -3.64 3.42
C LEU A 442 7.05 -2.45 2.61
N PHE A 443 5.78 -2.49 2.20
CA PHE A 443 5.18 -1.43 1.39
C PHE A 443 4.90 -0.13 2.15
N PHE A 444 5.02 -0.18 3.48
CA PHE A 444 4.75 0.97 4.35
C PHE A 444 6.00 1.46 5.10
N ALA A 445 7.07 0.64 5.12
CA ALA A 445 8.29 0.95 5.85
C ALA A 445 9.20 1.95 5.10
N ASP A 446 10.06 2.63 5.87
CA ASP A 446 11.16 3.47 5.37
C ASP A 446 12.37 2.63 4.97
N CYS A 447 12.57 1.52 5.70
CA CYS A 447 13.64 0.58 5.48
C CYS A 447 13.27 -0.80 6.05
N ALA A 448 14.00 -1.83 5.63
CA ALA A 448 13.80 -3.19 6.09
C ALA A 448 15.08 -3.81 6.64
N ILE A 449 14.91 -4.68 7.64
CA ILE A 449 15.96 -5.50 8.22
C ILE A 449 15.52 -6.95 8.08
N LEU A 450 16.20 -7.70 7.21
CA LEU A 450 15.96 -9.12 7.03
C LEU A 450 16.88 -9.91 7.96
N VAL A 451 16.32 -10.88 8.67
CA VAL A 451 17.03 -11.74 9.61
C VAL A 451 16.75 -13.21 9.37
N GLU A 452 17.62 -14.08 9.86
CA GLU A 452 17.45 -15.51 9.65
C GLU A 452 16.38 -16.12 10.56
N GLY A 453 16.29 -15.66 11.80
CA GLY A 453 15.41 -16.31 12.76
C GLY A 453 14.95 -15.43 13.92
N ALA A 454 14.30 -16.09 14.87
CA ALA A 454 13.68 -15.44 16.03
C ALA A 454 14.73 -14.81 16.99
N ALA A 455 15.92 -15.39 17.07
CA ALA A 455 16.98 -14.89 17.95
C ALA A 455 17.42 -13.47 17.56
N GLU A 456 17.73 -13.28 16.26
CA GLU A 456 18.07 -11.98 15.71
C GLU A 456 16.92 -11.00 15.87
N ARG A 457 15.70 -11.42 15.57
CA ARG A 457 14.50 -10.58 15.70
C ARG A 457 14.29 -10.07 17.11
N LEU A 458 14.56 -10.88 18.14
CA LEU A 458 14.45 -10.49 19.54
C LEU A 458 15.54 -9.49 19.96
N LEU A 459 16.75 -9.65 19.43
CA LEU A 459 17.92 -8.86 19.81
C LEU A 459 17.98 -7.49 19.10
N LEU A 460 17.46 -7.40 17.88
CA LEU A 460 17.56 -6.20 17.04
C LEU A 460 16.97 -4.92 17.64
N PRO A 461 15.81 -4.92 18.31
CA PRO A 461 15.32 -3.71 18.97
C PRO A 461 16.32 -3.09 19.95
N LYS A 462 17.04 -3.95 20.72
CA LYS A 462 18.11 -3.53 21.62
C LYS A 462 19.34 -3.04 20.84
N ALA A 463 19.71 -3.73 19.76
CA ALA A 463 20.81 -3.31 18.88
C ALA A 463 20.54 -1.93 18.27
N ILE A 464 19.34 -1.68 17.78
CA ILE A 464 18.93 -0.38 17.24
C ILE A 464 18.98 0.69 18.33
N GLN A 465 18.51 0.36 19.53
CA GLN A 465 18.54 1.30 20.66
C GLN A 465 19.95 1.70 21.06
N THR A 466 20.92 0.80 20.96
CA THR A 466 22.31 1.04 21.39
C THR A 466 23.20 1.57 20.27
N CYS A 467 23.04 1.12 19.04
CA CYS A 467 23.97 1.38 17.94
C CYS A 467 23.45 2.39 16.90
N ALA A 468 22.14 2.46 16.67
CA ALA A 468 21.55 3.28 15.60
C ALA A 468 20.29 4.01 16.09
N THR A 469 20.48 4.93 17.02
CA THR A 469 19.38 5.57 17.76
C THR A 469 18.43 6.38 16.88
N ASN A 470 18.89 6.92 15.74
CA ASN A 470 18.05 7.70 14.84
C ASN A 470 17.08 6.81 14.04
N LEU A 471 17.38 5.52 13.84
CA LEU A 471 16.43 4.59 13.24
C LEU A 471 15.14 4.42 14.06
N ARG A 472 15.16 4.71 15.36
CA ARG A 472 13.96 4.68 16.23
C ARG A 472 12.89 5.69 15.81
N SER A 473 13.27 6.75 15.13
CA SER A 473 12.35 7.77 14.61
C SER A 473 11.82 7.45 13.21
N THR A 474 12.27 6.36 12.60
CA THR A 474 11.85 5.89 11.28
C THR A 474 10.94 4.68 11.38
N HIS A 475 10.13 4.46 10.38
CA HIS A 475 9.31 3.25 10.31
C HIS A 475 10.13 2.13 9.66
N TYR A 476 10.86 1.37 10.46
CA TYR A 476 11.57 0.17 10.00
C TYR A 476 10.73 -1.09 10.23
N THR A 477 10.93 -2.10 9.38
CA THR A 477 10.33 -3.42 9.57
C THR A 477 11.41 -4.49 9.70
N ILE A 478 11.24 -5.43 10.65
CA ILE A 478 12.14 -6.57 10.85
C ILE A 478 11.43 -7.82 10.36
N ILE A 479 12.02 -8.49 9.37
CA ILE A 479 11.43 -9.64 8.71
C ILE A 479 12.29 -10.86 8.92
N GLU A 480 11.71 -11.89 9.52
CA GLU A 480 12.32 -13.20 9.66
C GLU A 480 12.09 -14.00 8.37
N VAL A 481 13.16 -14.28 7.63
CA VAL A 481 13.07 -14.89 6.30
C VAL A 481 13.75 -16.27 6.20
N GLY A 482 14.42 -16.72 7.25
CA GLY A 482 15.27 -17.91 7.18
C GLY A 482 16.45 -17.71 6.20
N GLY A 483 17.63 -18.22 6.57
CA GLY A 483 18.89 -17.93 5.83
C GLY A 483 18.89 -18.27 4.33
N ILE A 484 18.03 -19.18 3.88
CA ILE A 484 17.95 -19.63 2.49
C ILE A 484 17.08 -18.69 1.63
N TYR A 485 16.15 -17.99 2.23
CA TYR A 485 15.08 -17.29 1.49
C TYR A 485 15.30 -15.79 1.30
N ALA A 486 16.21 -15.18 2.05
CA ALA A 486 16.52 -13.74 1.92
C ALA A 486 16.85 -13.36 0.47
N LYS A 487 17.60 -14.18 -0.23
CA LYS A 487 17.98 -13.99 -1.64
C LYS A 487 16.76 -13.85 -2.59
N HIS A 488 15.63 -14.42 -2.26
CA HIS A 488 14.42 -14.34 -3.09
C HIS A 488 13.62 -13.05 -2.85
N ILE A 489 13.82 -12.40 -1.71
CA ILE A 489 13.13 -11.16 -1.33
C ILE A 489 13.89 -9.93 -1.82
N ILE A 490 15.21 -10.00 -1.89
CA ILE A 490 16.08 -8.88 -2.34
C ILE A 490 15.62 -8.28 -3.67
N PRO A 491 15.27 -9.05 -4.72
CA PRO A 491 14.79 -8.47 -5.98
C PRO A 491 13.53 -7.61 -5.84
N LEU A 492 12.64 -7.94 -4.90
CA LEU A 492 11.47 -7.10 -4.59
C LEU A 492 11.89 -5.81 -3.90
N LEU A 493 12.81 -5.89 -2.91
CA LEU A 493 13.33 -4.71 -2.21
C LEU A 493 13.98 -3.72 -3.18
N GLU A 494 14.74 -4.24 -4.14
CA GLU A 494 15.36 -3.44 -5.19
C GLU A 494 14.31 -2.81 -6.13
N PHE A 495 13.30 -3.58 -6.53
CA PHE A 495 12.24 -3.08 -7.39
C PHE A 495 11.45 -1.95 -6.73
N ILE A 496 11.07 -2.09 -5.45
CA ILE A 496 10.40 -1.02 -4.70
C ILE A 496 11.38 0.06 -4.19
N GLU A 497 12.69 -0.13 -4.40
CA GLU A 497 13.79 0.75 -3.98
C GLU A 497 13.78 1.01 -2.46
N LEU A 498 13.57 -0.03 -1.66
CA LEU A 498 13.54 0.05 -0.21
C LEU A 498 14.94 -0.20 0.36
N PRO A 499 15.56 0.78 1.07
CA PRO A 499 16.84 0.56 1.76
C PRO A 499 16.73 -0.60 2.72
N SER A 500 17.68 -1.53 2.66
CA SER A 500 17.56 -2.74 3.46
C SER A 500 18.93 -3.28 3.88
N ILE A 501 18.95 -3.96 5.01
CA ILE A 501 20.07 -4.82 5.41
C ILE A 501 19.60 -6.26 5.56
N VAL A 502 20.49 -7.18 5.24
CA VAL A 502 20.29 -8.61 5.47
C VAL A 502 21.32 -9.06 6.47
N ILE A 503 20.90 -9.39 7.68
CA ILE A 503 21.76 -9.95 8.72
C ILE A 503 21.67 -11.46 8.61
N THR A 504 22.78 -12.11 8.29
CA THR A 504 22.83 -13.53 7.99
C THR A 504 24.13 -14.13 8.50
N ASP A 505 24.14 -15.43 8.76
CA ASP A 505 25.30 -16.16 9.25
C ASP A 505 26.26 -16.52 8.10
N ILE A 506 27.56 -16.48 8.34
CA ILE A 506 28.57 -16.86 7.32
C ILE A 506 28.53 -18.35 7.00
N ASP A 507 28.02 -19.18 7.92
CA ASP A 507 27.81 -20.61 7.76
C ASP A 507 29.00 -21.38 7.19
N SER A 508 30.13 -21.29 7.89
CA SER A 508 31.35 -21.95 7.47
C SER A 508 31.25 -23.48 7.44
N VAL A 509 31.66 -24.06 6.32
CA VAL A 509 31.71 -25.50 6.12
C VAL A 509 33.03 -25.88 5.45
N GLU A 510 33.44 -27.15 5.58
CA GLU A 510 34.60 -27.67 4.83
C GLU A 510 34.35 -27.54 3.32
N ASN A 511 35.39 -27.14 2.57
CA ASN A 511 35.31 -27.01 1.13
C ASN A 511 35.42 -28.39 0.44
N LYS A 512 34.44 -29.25 0.69
CA LYS A 512 34.26 -30.59 0.12
C LYS A 512 32.80 -30.76 -0.38
N GLN A 513 32.58 -31.80 -1.18
CA GLN A 513 31.20 -32.21 -1.49
C GLN A 513 30.57 -32.72 -0.20
N HIS A 514 29.47 -32.11 0.29
CA HIS A 514 28.85 -32.34 1.59
C HIS A 514 29.78 -32.04 2.79
N GLY A 515 30.48 -30.88 2.74
CA GLY A 515 31.37 -30.47 3.83
C GLY A 515 30.61 -30.32 5.17
N GLN A 516 31.23 -30.76 6.24
CA GLN A 516 30.69 -30.63 7.59
C GLN A 516 30.84 -29.18 8.10
N LYS A 517 29.99 -28.79 9.06
CA LYS A 517 30.13 -27.53 9.80
C LYS A 517 31.54 -27.42 10.37
N ALA A 518 32.17 -26.30 10.25
CA ALA A 518 33.53 -26.10 10.72
C ALA A 518 33.69 -24.74 11.42
N GLU A 519 34.53 -24.70 12.44
CA GLU A 519 34.89 -23.45 13.11
C GLU A 519 35.52 -22.48 12.09
N PRO A 520 35.03 -21.22 12.01
CA PRO A 520 35.54 -20.25 11.06
C PRO A 520 37.00 -19.91 11.35
N LYS A 521 37.81 -19.91 10.28
CA LYS A 521 39.21 -19.44 10.31
C LYS A 521 39.64 -19.11 8.90
N PRO A 522 40.62 -18.20 8.71
CA PRO A 522 41.19 -17.93 7.40
C PRO A 522 41.80 -19.20 6.83
N SER A 523 41.13 -19.89 5.93
CA SER A 523 41.57 -21.16 5.37
C SER A 523 40.94 -21.39 3.99
N PRO A 524 41.74 -21.78 2.97
CA PRO A 524 41.21 -22.20 1.67
C PRO A 524 40.42 -23.52 1.73
N LYS A 525 40.52 -24.24 2.85
CA LYS A 525 39.73 -25.48 3.07
C LYS A 525 38.30 -25.23 3.51
N LEU A 526 37.91 -23.98 3.74
CA LEU A 526 36.57 -23.58 4.12
C LEU A 526 35.87 -22.82 3.00
N LYS A 527 34.53 -22.84 3.05
CA LYS A 527 33.64 -22.04 2.21
C LYS A 527 32.40 -21.64 2.99
N SER A 528 31.70 -20.61 2.53
CA SER A 528 30.36 -20.32 3.05
C SER A 528 29.33 -21.27 2.42
N ALA A 529 28.44 -21.80 3.23
CA ALA A 529 27.27 -22.54 2.80
C ALA A 529 26.04 -21.64 2.57
N ASN A 530 26.13 -20.39 2.98
CA ASN A 530 24.99 -19.45 2.92
C ASN A 530 24.64 -19.06 1.47
N PRO A 531 23.43 -19.37 1.00
CA PRO A 531 23.03 -19.10 -0.38
C PRO A 531 22.95 -17.61 -0.71
N THR A 532 22.57 -16.76 0.24
CA THR A 532 22.44 -15.32 0.05
C THR A 532 23.83 -14.68 -0.15
N ILE A 533 24.80 -15.06 0.68
CA ILE A 533 26.20 -14.62 0.51
C ILE A 533 26.73 -15.08 -0.84
N ASN A 534 26.54 -16.34 -1.19
CA ASN A 534 27.03 -16.91 -2.45
C ASN A 534 26.44 -16.24 -3.71
N GLU A 535 25.21 -15.74 -3.64
CA GLU A 535 24.51 -15.12 -4.76
C GLU A 535 24.83 -13.62 -4.88
N TYR A 536 24.80 -12.87 -3.79
CA TYR A 536 24.91 -11.41 -3.79
C TYR A 536 26.31 -10.87 -3.49
N VAL A 537 27.11 -11.60 -2.73
CA VAL A 537 28.50 -11.25 -2.45
C VAL A 537 29.45 -11.96 -3.41
N GLY A 538 29.12 -13.19 -3.76
CA GLY A 538 29.84 -14.02 -4.72
C GLY A 538 30.46 -15.27 -4.10
N LYS A 539 30.64 -16.31 -4.94
CA LYS A 539 31.33 -17.53 -4.56
C LYS A 539 32.82 -17.26 -4.61
N MET A 540 33.44 -16.94 -3.49
CA MET A 540 34.85 -16.65 -3.36
C MET A 540 35.51 -17.49 -2.26
N ALA A 541 36.82 -17.42 -2.16
CA ALA A 541 37.55 -18.10 -1.08
C ALA A 541 37.09 -17.56 0.29
N PHE A 542 37.05 -18.45 1.28
CA PHE A 542 36.57 -18.08 2.63
C PHE A 542 37.44 -16.95 3.24
N THR A 543 38.75 -16.95 2.96
CA THR A 543 39.65 -15.89 3.37
C THR A 543 39.28 -14.54 2.76
N GLU A 544 38.87 -14.51 1.50
CA GLU A 544 38.43 -13.27 0.83
C GLU A 544 37.11 -12.78 1.39
N LEU A 545 36.13 -13.68 1.74
CA LEU A 545 34.89 -13.32 2.38
C LEU A 545 35.12 -12.62 3.72
N LEU A 546 36.10 -13.08 4.51
CA LEU A 546 36.43 -12.48 5.80
C LEU A 546 36.99 -11.06 5.68
N THR A 547 37.78 -10.80 4.63
CA THR A 547 38.51 -9.52 4.40
C THR A 547 37.77 -8.58 3.44
N LEU A 548 36.57 -8.92 3.00
CA LEU A 548 35.86 -8.20 1.95
C LEU A 548 35.47 -6.78 2.40
N ASP A 549 35.82 -5.80 1.54
CA ASP A 549 35.44 -4.40 1.76
C ASP A 549 33.92 -4.22 1.84
N THR A 550 33.51 -3.31 2.71
CA THR A 550 32.10 -2.94 2.93
C THR A 550 31.39 -2.55 1.64
N ALA A 551 32.06 -1.86 0.70
CA ALA A 551 31.47 -1.48 -0.58
C ALA A 551 30.99 -2.68 -1.41
N ARG A 552 31.70 -3.81 -1.35
CA ARG A 552 31.34 -5.05 -2.08
C ARG A 552 30.23 -5.85 -1.41
N LYS A 553 29.86 -5.52 -0.17
CA LYS A 553 28.73 -6.10 0.56
C LYS A 553 27.42 -5.35 0.27
N VAL A 554 27.49 -4.22 -0.47
CA VAL A 554 26.33 -3.40 -0.82
C VAL A 554 25.93 -3.63 -2.27
N HIS A 555 24.71 -4.06 -2.48
CA HIS A 555 24.12 -4.29 -3.79
C HIS A 555 23.26 -3.11 -4.22
N ASN A 556 23.50 -2.57 -5.43
CA ASN A 556 22.75 -1.44 -6.03
C ASN A 556 22.63 -0.19 -5.13
N ASN A 557 23.56 0.03 -4.19
CA ASN A 557 23.49 1.07 -3.15
C ASN A 557 22.20 1.03 -2.30
N LEU A 558 21.53 -0.11 -2.23
CA LEU A 558 20.22 -0.24 -1.65
C LEU A 558 20.10 -1.37 -0.62
N VAL A 559 20.77 -2.48 -0.84
CA VAL A 559 20.76 -3.65 0.04
C VAL A 559 22.17 -3.98 0.49
N ARG A 560 22.42 -4.01 1.80
CA ARG A 560 23.68 -4.44 2.39
C ARG A 560 23.56 -5.81 2.99
N ILE A 561 24.48 -6.72 2.66
CA ILE A 561 24.60 -8.03 3.27
C ILE A 561 25.58 -7.95 4.44
N CYS A 562 25.11 -8.28 5.64
CA CYS A 562 25.83 -8.21 6.90
C CYS A 562 26.07 -9.62 7.42
N TYR A 563 27.30 -10.01 7.54
CA TYR A 563 27.75 -11.31 8.04
C TYR A 563 29.08 -11.18 8.77
N GLN A 564 29.46 -12.18 9.55
CA GLN A 564 30.70 -12.21 10.34
C GLN A 564 31.92 -12.09 9.42
N ALA A 565 32.77 -11.10 9.68
CA ALA A 565 33.95 -10.78 8.86
C ALA A 565 35.23 -10.69 9.70
N GLU A 566 36.35 -10.32 9.12
CA GLU A 566 37.62 -10.21 9.86
C GLU A 566 37.59 -9.12 10.93
N ALA A 567 36.84 -8.04 10.70
CA ALA A 567 36.59 -7.00 11.69
C ALA A 567 35.90 -7.54 12.96
N ASP A 568 35.18 -8.67 12.83
CA ASP A 568 34.57 -9.41 13.93
C ASP A 568 35.51 -10.48 14.52
N GLY A 569 36.79 -10.49 14.14
CA GLY A 569 37.78 -11.37 14.73
C GLY A 569 38.21 -10.85 16.10
N TYR A 570 37.94 -11.62 17.14
CA TYR A 570 38.22 -11.27 18.52
C TYR A 570 39.56 -11.83 18.95
N GLU A 571 40.41 -10.99 19.59
CA GLU A 571 41.72 -11.38 20.07
C GLU A 571 41.65 -11.82 21.52
N PHE A 572 42.16 -13.01 21.79
CA PHE A 572 42.24 -13.63 23.12
C PHE A 572 43.68 -14.06 23.43
N THR A 573 43.97 -14.36 24.69
CA THR A 573 45.32 -14.73 25.15
C THR A 573 45.40 -16.27 25.37
N PRO A 574 46.50 -16.94 24.95
CA PRO A 574 47.64 -16.52 24.09
C PRO A 574 47.11 -16.25 22.69
N PRO A 575 47.85 -15.51 21.83
CA PRO A 575 47.30 -14.87 20.63
C PRO A 575 46.53 -15.86 19.75
N SER A 576 45.22 -15.94 19.95
CA SER A 576 44.29 -16.71 19.14
C SER A 576 43.18 -15.77 18.70
N LYS A 577 43.07 -15.55 17.40
CA LYS A 577 41.98 -14.78 16.80
C LYS A 577 40.81 -15.74 16.57
N LYS A 578 39.68 -15.50 17.21
CA LYS A 578 38.45 -16.26 17.04
C LYS A 578 37.55 -15.56 16.04
N TYR A 579 36.90 -16.32 15.18
CA TYR A 579 35.93 -15.87 14.20
C TYR A 579 34.59 -16.52 14.50
N ALA A 580 33.54 -15.75 14.46
CA ALA A 580 32.19 -16.25 14.72
C ALA A 580 31.60 -16.90 13.47
N ARG A 581 30.81 -17.95 13.69
CA ARG A 581 30.04 -18.64 12.66
C ARG A 581 28.61 -18.16 12.59
N THR A 582 28.04 -17.81 13.73
CA THR A 582 26.64 -17.40 13.91
C THR A 582 26.57 -16.12 14.78
N LEU A 583 25.37 -15.54 14.92
CA LEU A 583 25.19 -14.39 15.78
C LEU A 583 25.50 -14.71 17.25
N GLU A 584 25.13 -15.90 17.71
CA GLU A 584 25.25 -16.27 19.12
C GLU A 584 26.72 -16.37 19.57
N ASP A 585 27.57 -17.04 18.82
CA ASP A 585 28.99 -17.10 19.16
C ASP A 585 29.68 -15.73 18.98
N ALA A 586 29.27 -14.91 18.00
CA ALA A 586 29.71 -13.54 17.86
C ALA A 586 29.37 -12.68 19.09
N LEU A 587 28.16 -12.83 19.65
CA LEU A 587 27.76 -12.15 20.87
C LEU A 587 28.57 -12.59 22.08
N ILE A 588 28.86 -13.89 22.21
CA ILE A 588 29.70 -14.40 23.29
C ILE A 588 31.10 -13.82 23.16
N TYR A 589 31.70 -13.82 21.98
CA TYR A 589 33.03 -13.24 21.75
C TYR A 589 33.10 -11.74 22.08
N ALA A 590 32.13 -10.97 21.57
CA ALA A 590 32.07 -9.51 21.80
C ALA A 590 31.92 -9.17 23.29
N ASN A 591 31.31 -10.04 24.06
CA ASN A 591 30.96 -9.80 25.47
C ASN A 591 31.66 -10.79 26.44
N ALA A 592 32.74 -11.47 26.02
CA ALA A 592 33.39 -12.48 26.85
C ALA A 592 33.82 -11.94 28.25
N HIS A 593 34.16 -10.65 28.31
CA HIS A 593 34.46 -9.96 29.58
C HIS A 593 33.21 -9.80 30.46
N LEU A 594 32.03 -9.55 29.92
CA LEU A 594 30.78 -9.47 30.68
C LEU A 594 30.36 -10.88 31.15
N PHE A 595 30.48 -11.89 30.27
CA PHE A 595 30.17 -13.27 30.59
C PHE A 595 31.08 -13.85 31.68
N ALA A 596 32.34 -13.37 31.77
CA ALA A 596 33.23 -13.73 32.86
C ALA A 596 32.86 -13.09 34.23
N SER A 597 31.95 -12.11 34.20
CA SER A 597 31.51 -11.42 35.43
C SER A 597 30.65 -12.34 36.30
N SER A 598 30.91 -12.29 37.63
CA SER A 598 30.12 -13.09 38.59
C SER A 598 28.65 -12.68 38.65
N THR A 599 28.30 -11.47 38.23
CA THR A 599 26.91 -10.96 38.22
C THR A 599 26.01 -11.64 37.21
N LEU A 600 26.57 -12.20 36.12
CA LEU A 600 25.79 -12.87 35.08
C LEU A 600 25.64 -14.38 35.26
N LYS A 601 26.34 -14.99 36.26
CA LYS A 601 26.32 -16.46 36.46
C LYS A 601 24.93 -17.01 36.74
N GLU A 602 24.05 -16.26 37.37
CA GLU A 602 22.68 -16.67 37.70
C GLU A 602 21.64 -16.07 36.72
N HIS A 603 22.07 -15.20 35.83
CA HIS A 603 21.19 -14.47 34.93
C HIS A 603 20.67 -15.33 33.79
N PHE A 604 21.53 -16.17 33.20
CA PHE A 604 21.19 -16.99 32.05
C PHE A 604 20.33 -18.18 32.39
N GLN A 605 19.25 -18.37 31.65
CA GLN A 605 18.38 -19.55 31.70
C GLN A 605 18.75 -20.60 30.65
N GLU A 606 19.48 -20.18 29.58
CA GLU A 606 19.99 -21.11 28.60
C GLU A 606 20.95 -22.12 29.28
N PRO A 607 20.64 -23.48 29.25
CA PRO A 607 21.31 -24.43 30.11
C PRO A 607 22.82 -24.59 29.86
N LEU A 608 23.25 -24.56 28.59
CA LEU A 608 24.66 -24.75 28.25
C LEU A 608 25.50 -23.48 28.59
N ILE A 609 24.93 -22.29 28.40
CA ILE A 609 25.58 -21.05 28.83
C ILE A 609 25.64 -20.96 30.34
N LYS A 610 24.56 -21.30 31.04
CA LYS A 610 24.54 -21.36 32.51
C LYS A 610 25.62 -22.28 33.06
N LYS A 611 25.78 -23.44 32.48
CA LYS A 611 26.84 -24.39 32.84
C LYS A 611 28.22 -23.82 32.53
N LEU A 612 28.43 -23.25 31.35
CA LEU A 612 29.69 -22.58 30.98
C LEU A 612 30.10 -21.54 32.02
N LEU A 613 29.19 -20.64 32.40
CA LEU A 613 29.47 -19.55 33.32
C LEU A 613 29.69 -20.01 34.77
N GLN A 614 29.21 -21.20 35.12
CA GLN A 614 29.51 -21.82 36.42
C GLN A 614 30.90 -22.46 36.45
N GLU A 615 31.33 -23.05 35.33
CA GLU A 615 32.60 -23.74 35.20
C GLU A 615 33.77 -22.81 34.92
N GLU A 616 33.51 -21.72 34.14
CA GLU A 616 34.53 -20.79 33.68
C GLU A 616 34.32 -19.38 34.25
N SER A 617 35.42 -18.74 34.61
CA SER A 617 35.40 -17.36 35.09
C SER A 617 36.40 -16.46 34.36
N ASP A 618 37.08 -17.01 33.37
CA ASP A 618 38.01 -16.29 32.53
C ASP A 618 37.46 -16.10 31.10
N LYS A 619 37.61 -14.90 30.56
CA LYS A 619 37.10 -14.54 29.23
C LYS A 619 37.69 -15.41 28.10
N ASP A 620 38.95 -15.79 28.20
CA ASP A 620 39.63 -16.57 27.16
C ASP A 620 39.11 -18.01 27.15
N SER A 621 38.90 -18.62 28.34
CA SER A 621 38.30 -19.94 28.46
C SER A 621 36.84 -19.98 27.97
N ILE A 622 36.07 -18.95 28.25
CA ILE A 622 34.67 -18.80 27.73
C ILE A 622 34.70 -18.76 26.20
N ALA A 623 35.57 -17.93 25.62
CA ALA A 623 35.70 -17.79 24.17
C ALA A 623 36.15 -19.10 23.49
N GLU A 624 37.05 -19.86 24.12
CA GLU A 624 37.52 -21.13 23.55
C GLU A 624 36.37 -22.16 23.43
N LYS A 625 35.46 -22.17 24.38
CA LYS A 625 34.32 -23.12 24.40
C LYS A 625 33.09 -22.62 23.61
N ALA A 626 32.99 -21.32 23.29
CA ALA A 626 31.79 -20.71 22.71
C ALA A 626 31.30 -21.36 21.44
N TYR A 627 32.18 -21.62 20.45
CA TYR A 627 31.83 -22.30 19.22
C TYR A 627 31.22 -23.68 19.44
N ASN A 628 31.83 -24.49 20.33
CA ASN A 628 31.39 -25.86 20.60
C ASN A 628 30.01 -25.86 21.28
N ILE A 629 29.77 -24.92 22.19
CA ILE A 629 28.50 -24.78 22.92
C ILE A 629 27.38 -24.35 21.95
N VAL A 630 27.61 -23.30 21.17
CA VAL A 630 26.62 -22.81 20.22
C VAL A 630 26.35 -23.82 19.09
N SER A 631 27.34 -24.63 18.72
CA SER A 631 27.17 -25.69 17.73
C SER A 631 26.50 -26.94 18.24
N ASP A 632 26.28 -27.07 19.55
CA ASP A 632 25.59 -28.20 20.16
C ASP A 632 24.11 -28.22 19.81
N ASN A 633 23.56 -29.39 19.50
CA ASN A 633 22.14 -29.53 19.12
C ASN A 633 21.15 -29.22 20.25
N HIS A 634 21.60 -29.15 21.48
CA HIS A 634 20.78 -28.80 22.66
C HIS A 634 20.82 -27.31 22.98
N PHE A 635 21.61 -26.52 22.28
CA PHE A 635 21.69 -25.09 22.48
C PHE A 635 20.38 -24.39 22.05
N GLN A 636 19.81 -23.63 22.97
CA GLN A 636 18.52 -22.96 22.78
C GLN A 636 18.73 -21.50 22.38
N LYS A 637 18.87 -21.25 21.09
CA LYS A 637 19.12 -19.91 20.51
C LYS A 637 18.14 -18.84 21.00
N THR A 638 16.84 -19.16 21.03
CA THR A 638 15.80 -18.19 21.44
C THR A 638 15.92 -17.85 22.94
N THR A 639 16.16 -18.84 23.79
CA THR A 639 16.37 -18.63 25.24
C THR A 639 17.61 -17.78 25.48
N PHE A 640 18.72 -18.09 24.79
CA PHE A 640 19.93 -17.28 24.84
C PHE A 640 19.69 -15.83 24.39
N ALA A 641 18.96 -15.63 23.32
CA ALA A 641 18.62 -14.30 22.84
C ALA A 641 17.79 -13.51 23.87
N ILE A 642 16.78 -14.15 24.49
CA ILE A 642 15.99 -13.52 25.57
C ILE A 642 16.88 -13.14 26.73
N ASP A 643 17.75 -14.05 27.20
CA ASP A 643 18.69 -13.76 28.29
C ASP A 643 19.58 -12.54 27.96
N CYS A 644 20.10 -12.48 26.72
CA CYS A 644 20.91 -11.36 26.24
C CYS A 644 20.13 -10.03 26.18
N THR A 645 18.83 -10.04 25.93
CA THR A 645 18.04 -8.79 25.94
C THR A 645 18.01 -8.14 27.34
N LEU A 646 18.18 -8.92 28.39
CA LEU A 646 18.16 -8.46 29.79
C LEU A 646 19.55 -8.05 30.31
N VAL A 647 20.64 -8.31 29.59
CA VAL A 647 22.01 -7.97 29.98
C VAL A 647 22.26 -6.48 29.73
N ASP A 648 22.58 -5.72 30.74
CA ASP A 648 23.00 -4.32 30.60
C ASP A 648 24.42 -4.23 30.01
N GLY A 649 24.64 -3.24 29.14
CA GLY A 649 25.95 -3.00 28.53
C GLY A 649 26.35 -4.04 27.47
N LEU A 650 25.41 -4.83 26.94
CA LEU A 650 25.67 -5.78 25.89
C LEU A 650 26.20 -5.07 24.63
N ILE A 651 27.33 -5.52 24.11
CA ILE A 651 27.97 -5.05 22.89
C ILE A 651 27.53 -5.94 21.71
N PHE A 652 26.95 -5.33 20.69
CA PHE A 652 26.61 -6.08 19.49
C PHE A 652 27.84 -6.29 18.58
N PRO A 653 27.91 -7.40 17.81
CA PRO A 653 29.02 -7.64 16.89
C PRO A 653 29.19 -6.53 15.85
N PRO A 654 30.43 -6.23 15.41
CA PRO A 654 30.72 -5.13 14.48
C PRO A 654 29.89 -5.18 13.19
N TYR A 655 29.70 -6.35 12.58
CA TYR A 655 28.92 -6.47 11.34
C TYR A 655 27.45 -6.05 11.50
N VAL A 656 26.87 -6.24 12.70
CA VAL A 656 25.51 -5.80 13.02
C VAL A 656 25.51 -4.29 13.24
N GLN A 657 26.46 -3.77 14.02
CA GLN A 657 26.57 -2.34 14.28
C GLN A 657 26.76 -1.54 12.99
N GLU A 658 27.74 -1.94 12.16
CA GLU A 658 28.03 -1.31 10.87
C GLU A 658 26.83 -1.38 9.91
N GLY A 659 26.12 -2.52 9.89
CA GLY A 659 24.91 -2.67 9.09
C GLY A 659 23.82 -1.67 9.48
N LEU A 660 23.54 -1.57 10.76
CA LEU A 660 22.54 -0.65 11.29
C LEU A 660 22.91 0.82 11.08
N LEU A 661 24.17 1.19 11.31
CA LEU A 661 24.67 2.55 11.06
C LEU A 661 24.63 2.91 9.56
N TRP A 662 24.98 1.98 8.67
CA TRP A 662 24.84 2.19 7.25
C TRP A 662 23.37 2.42 6.85
N LEU A 663 22.45 1.62 7.37
CA LEU A 663 21.01 1.76 7.11
C LEU A 663 20.51 3.13 7.58
N GLU A 664 20.88 3.54 8.79
CA GLU A 664 20.57 4.86 9.36
C GLU A 664 21.04 6.00 8.44
N GLN A 665 22.29 5.92 7.95
CA GLN A 665 22.85 6.92 7.03
C GLN A 665 22.11 6.99 5.68
N VAL A 666 21.73 5.84 5.13
CA VAL A 666 21.03 5.79 3.83
C VAL A 666 19.62 6.38 3.96
N VAL A 667 18.92 6.07 5.04
CA VAL A 667 17.58 6.60 5.31
C VAL A 667 17.66 8.12 5.57
N SER A 668 18.58 8.57 6.41
CA SER A 668 18.76 10.01 6.72
C SER A 668 19.14 10.86 5.49
N LYS A 669 19.94 10.32 4.57
CA LYS A 669 20.28 11.01 3.32
C LYS A 669 19.06 11.14 2.39
N LYS A 670 18.17 10.15 2.36
CA LYS A 670 16.92 10.23 1.57
C LYS A 670 15.98 11.31 2.12
N ASP A 671 15.90 11.46 3.43
CA ASP A 671 15.07 12.51 4.05
C ASP A 671 15.59 13.92 3.74
N ILE A 672 16.91 14.13 3.70
CA ILE A 672 17.51 15.42 3.35
C ILE A 672 17.23 15.78 1.88
N THR A 673 17.35 14.83 0.95
CA THR A 673 17.04 15.06 -0.46
C THR A 673 15.55 15.22 -0.75
N ALA A 674 14.67 14.68 0.09
CA ALA A 674 13.23 14.85 -0.02
C ALA A 674 12.76 16.23 0.52
N ASN A 675 13.53 16.87 1.40
CA ASN A 675 13.22 18.17 2.03
C ASN A 675 13.95 19.37 1.39
N SER A 676 14.87 19.13 0.46
CA SER A 676 15.57 20.14 -0.35
C SER A 676 14.94 20.30 -1.74
#